data_5d83bbd15d71c5ce9df9e4c30310e244
#
_entry.id   5d83bbd15d71c5ce9df9e4c30310e244
#
_cell.length_a   1.000
_cell.length_b   1.000
_cell.length_c   1.000
_cell.angle_alpha   90.00
_cell.angle_beta   90.00
_cell.angle_gamma   90.00
#
_symmetry.space_group_name_H-M   'P 1'
#
loop_
_entity.id
_entity.type
_entity.pdbx_description
1 polymer ?
#
loop_
_entity_poly.entity_id
_entity_poly.type
_entity_poly.pdbx_seq_one_letter_code
_entity_poly.pdbx_strand_id
1 'polypeptide(L)'
;MNLLAYAKRVLIGRPMRSDAMGHQLLPKRIALPIFASDALSSVAYAPDEVLLTLALAGSMAAVQSVWVGVVVALVLAVVVASYRQTVHAYPSGGGDYEVVTTNLGRSWGLLVASALLVDYILTVAVSISSGASYITTAVPSLLGHEVPIAVALVIILATLNLRGTREAGSAFAVPTYVYMFSIGLMVVVGFAKMATGHLGTAPTAAYDLVAAPGHADGLAGLAGAFLLMRAFSSGCAALTGVEAISNGVPMFRRPKSRNAATTLAMLGMIAASMMISILVLARATGVKIVEDPAAQLTLDGAPVPEKTPVDPAISQIASAVFGHGSVLFILITVVTGFILVLAGNTAFNGFPTLASVLSRDSFLPHQMVRRGDRLSYSNGIVVLTVAAIALIVGFQAQTTRLIQLYVVGVFISFTLSQLGMIKHWNRQLRTRQSGQERMSVLRSRAVNIVGFMMTGLVLIIVLATKFTHGAWITLLMIAIAFGIQISIHHHYETIRSQLRVDDWNARRALPTRVRALVLVSSLSRPAMRAIAAARASSPTSIELVSVVADDEEENKILRQWKASGVPVPLTLLSAPYRDIASVILQYVRGRRRAMPTEMLVVYMPQFLVSHWWENFVHNQSALRLRAALLGVPGVVISVVPWQLGEDDVVEGRQRVNDPFARVASPSDESKSRTEQPGDTRGDSTSEENS
;
A
#
# COMPACT_ATOMS: atom_id res chain seq x y z
N MET A 1 -9.10 31.42 -2.86
CA MET A 1 -8.41 30.10 -2.89
C MET A 1 -8.31 29.63 -1.45
N ASN A 2 -8.97 28.51 -1.10
CA ASN A 2 -9.04 28.04 0.30
C ASN A 2 -7.63 27.71 0.82
N LEU A 3 -7.32 28.07 2.06
CA LEU A 3 -6.04 27.84 2.74
C LEU A 3 -5.61 26.35 2.63
N LEU A 4 -6.56 25.43 2.73
CA LEU A 4 -6.37 23.99 2.51
C LEU A 4 -5.89 23.63 1.10
N ALA A 5 -6.43 24.31 0.07
CA ALA A 5 -6.00 24.10 -1.32
C ALA A 5 -4.59 24.67 -1.57
N TYR A 6 -4.23 25.76 -0.90
CA TYR A 6 -2.87 26.30 -0.93
C TYR A 6 -1.87 25.37 -0.23
N ALA A 7 -2.17 24.93 0.99
CA ALA A 7 -1.34 23.98 1.73
C ALA A 7 -1.16 22.67 0.95
N LYS A 8 -2.23 22.13 0.35
CA LYS A 8 -2.16 20.95 -0.53
C LYS A 8 -1.23 21.18 -1.73
N ARG A 9 -1.27 22.35 -2.37
CA ARG A 9 -0.39 22.68 -3.51
C ARG A 9 1.08 22.83 -3.10
N VAL A 10 1.36 23.36 -1.92
CA VAL A 10 2.72 23.47 -1.39
C VAL A 10 3.26 22.11 -0.99
N LEU A 11 2.48 21.28 -0.31
CA LEU A 11 2.89 19.95 0.18
C LEU A 11 2.95 18.90 -0.94
N ILE A 12 1.94 18.83 -1.82
CA ILE A 12 1.80 17.76 -2.81
C ILE A 12 2.23 18.23 -4.21
N GLY A 13 2.14 19.52 -4.51
CA GLY A 13 2.45 20.10 -5.81
C GLY A 13 1.22 20.34 -6.71
N ARG A 14 1.45 20.84 -7.93
CA ARG A 14 0.37 21.13 -8.91
C ARG A 14 -0.18 19.82 -9.49
N PRO A 15 -1.50 19.72 -9.79
CA PRO A 15 -2.09 18.57 -10.47
C PRO A 15 -1.39 18.27 -11.80
N MET A 16 -1.23 16.97 -12.12
CA MET A 16 -0.65 16.52 -13.39
C MET A 16 -1.74 15.98 -14.31
N ARG A 17 -1.59 16.21 -15.61
CA ARG A 17 -2.50 15.66 -16.63
C ARG A 17 -2.30 14.16 -16.76
N SER A 18 -3.37 13.41 -17.01
CA SER A 18 -3.35 11.94 -17.12
C SER A 18 -2.51 11.44 -18.30
N ASP A 19 -2.34 12.24 -19.35
CA ASP A 19 -1.49 11.94 -20.51
C ASP A 19 0.02 12.04 -20.22
N ALA A 20 0.39 12.71 -19.12
CA ALA A 20 1.79 12.81 -18.68
C ALA A 20 2.38 11.49 -18.11
N MET A 21 1.61 10.40 -18.11
CA MET A 21 2.01 9.06 -17.67
C MET A 21 2.92 8.32 -18.66
N GLY A 22 3.82 9.01 -19.37
CA GLY A 22 4.82 8.33 -20.21
C GLY A 22 5.63 7.33 -19.39
N HIS A 23 5.52 6.05 -19.72
CA HIS A 23 6.28 4.97 -19.08
C HIS A 23 7.77 5.15 -19.38
N GLN A 24 8.50 5.81 -18.47
CA GLN A 24 9.95 5.81 -18.53
C GLN A 24 10.44 4.43 -18.10
N LEU A 25 10.81 3.62 -19.08
CA LEU A 25 11.43 2.32 -18.82
C LEU A 25 12.83 2.53 -18.23
N LEU A 26 13.09 1.87 -17.11
CA LEU A 26 14.32 2.00 -16.36
C LEU A 26 15.46 1.17 -16.99
N PRO A 27 16.64 1.77 -17.27
CA PRO A 27 17.84 1.00 -17.60
C PRO A 27 18.35 0.28 -16.34
N LYS A 28 19.08 -0.82 -16.49
CA LYS A 28 19.62 -1.63 -15.37
C LYS A 28 20.37 -0.79 -14.32
N ARG A 29 21.14 0.21 -14.76
CA ARG A 29 21.93 1.08 -13.88
C ARG A 29 21.06 1.90 -12.92
N ILE A 30 19.82 2.22 -13.28
CA ILE A 30 18.88 2.95 -12.42
C ILE A 30 17.95 1.96 -11.71
N ALA A 31 17.57 0.87 -12.37
CA ALA A 31 16.70 -0.15 -11.79
C ALA A 31 17.34 -0.88 -10.61
N LEU A 32 18.66 -1.22 -10.71
CA LEU A 32 19.36 -1.89 -9.62
C LEU A 32 19.24 -1.11 -8.29
N PRO A 33 19.69 0.14 -8.17
CA PRO A 33 19.61 0.85 -6.90
C PRO A 33 18.18 1.10 -6.41
N ILE A 34 17.20 1.28 -7.31
CA ILE A 34 15.81 1.51 -6.92
C ILE A 34 15.18 0.26 -6.31
N PHE A 35 15.39 -0.91 -6.91
CA PHE A 35 14.79 -2.16 -6.43
C PHE A 35 15.68 -2.90 -5.42
N ALA A 36 16.98 -2.58 -5.35
CA ALA A 36 17.91 -3.23 -4.45
C ALA A 36 17.99 -2.54 -3.07
N SER A 37 17.47 -1.32 -2.92
CA SER A 37 17.58 -0.57 -1.65
C SER A 37 17.04 -1.35 -0.47
N ASP A 38 15.94 -2.05 -0.63
CA ASP A 38 15.30 -2.86 0.42
C ASP A 38 16.16 -4.08 0.78
N ALA A 39 16.58 -4.89 -0.18
CA ALA A 39 17.43 -6.04 0.09
C ALA A 39 18.81 -5.65 0.63
N LEU A 40 19.39 -4.53 0.18
CA LEU A 40 20.70 -4.06 0.67
C LEU A 40 20.61 -3.47 2.08
N SER A 41 19.52 -2.78 2.41
CA SER A 41 19.24 -2.32 3.77
C SER A 41 19.02 -3.47 4.73
N SER A 42 18.37 -4.54 4.27
CA SER A 42 18.16 -5.76 5.06
C SER A 42 19.49 -6.42 5.45
N VAL A 43 20.50 -6.35 4.58
CA VAL A 43 21.86 -6.80 4.89
C VAL A 43 22.55 -5.88 5.92
N ALA A 44 22.08 -4.65 6.12
CA ALA A 44 22.65 -3.77 7.14
C ALA A 44 22.26 -4.17 8.57
N TYR A 45 21.03 -4.63 8.79
CA TYR A 45 20.56 -5.01 10.14
C TYR A 45 20.53 -6.52 10.38
N ALA A 46 20.52 -7.37 9.37
CA ALA A 46 20.50 -8.83 9.57
C ALA A 46 21.75 -9.37 10.29
N PRO A 47 22.97 -8.88 10.05
CA PRO A 47 24.13 -9.25 10.86
C PRO A 47 23.98 -8.90 12.34
N ASP A 48 23.40 -7.72 12.65
CA ASP A 48 23.14 -7.29 14.03
C ASP A 48 22.24 -8.31 14.75
N GLU A 49 21.16 -8.75 14.09
CA GLU A 49 20.22 -9.73 14.63
C GLU A 49 20.84 -11.12 14.81
N VAL A 50 21.75 -11.54 13.92
CA VAL A 50 22.50 -12.79 14.08
C VAL A 50 23.41 -12.71 15.30
N LEU A 51 24.19 -11.62 15.42
CA LEU A 51 25.11 -11.40 16.53
C LEU A 51 24.37 -11.25 17.86
N LEU A 52 23.27 -10.47 17.89
CA LEU A 52 22.42 -10.29 19.05
C LEU A 52 21.85 -11.64 19.57
N THR A 53 21.37 -12.47 18.66
CA THR A 53 20.79 -13.76 19.02
C THR A 53 21.87 -14.69 19.57
N LEU A 54 23.05 -14.73 18.94
CA LEU A 54 24.16 -15.59 19.38
C LEU A 54 24.79 -15.09 20.69
N ALA A 55 24.76 -13.79 20.96
CA ALA A 55 25.25 -13.19 22.20
C ALA A 55 24.57 -13.75 23.45
N LEU A 56 23.33 -14.25 23.34
CA LEU A 56 22.59 -14.90 24.42
C LEU A 56 23.32 -16.18 24.96
N ALA A 57 24.12 -16.83 24.13
CA ALA A 57 24.92 -18.01 24.54
C ALA A 57 26.40 -17.65 24.82
N GLY A 58 26.71 -16.37 24.98
CA GLY A 58 28.06 -15.89 25.32
C GLY A 58 29.02 -15.77 24.15
N SER A 59 30.27 -15.39 24.43
CA SER A 59 31.29 -15.04 23.43
C SER A 59 31.65 -16.17 22.45
N MET A 60 31.64 -17.43 22.93
CA MET A 60 31.97 -18.59 22.10
C MET A 60 30.90 -18.85 21.01
N ALA A 61 29.65 -18.51 21.27
CA ALA A 61 28.58 -18.66 20.30
C ALA A 61 28.70 -17.64 19.13
N ALA A 62 29.20 -16.44 19.39
CA ALA A 62 29.41 -15.42 18.38
C ALA A 62 30.35 -15.88 17.25
N VAL A 63 31.25 -16.83 17.51
CA VAL A 63 32.14 -17.44 16.52
C VAL A 63 31.37 -18.13 15.39
N GLN A 64 30.16 -18.64 15.66
CA GLN A 64 29.32 -19.33 14.67
C GLN A 64 28.59 -18.38 13.73
N SER A 65 28.63 -17.07 13.97
CA SER A 65 27.93 -16.05 13.16
C SER A 65 28.25 -16.14 11.66
N VAL A 66 29.53 -16.40 11.33
CA VAL A 66 29.96 -16.55 9.93
C VAL A 66 29.29 -17.74 9.25
N TRP A 67 29.18 -18.89 9.94
CA TRP A 67 28.53 -20.07 9.38
C TRP A 67 27.03 -19.86 9.20
N VAL A 68 26.37 -19.18 10.14
CA VAL A 68 24.98 -18.75 10.00
C VAL A 68 24.85 -17.87 8.76
N GLY A 69 25.73 -16.90 8.57
CA GLY A 69 25.75 -16.03 7.39
C GLY A 69 25.94 -16.79 6.07
N VAL A 70 26.80 -17.81 6.03
CA VAL A 70 27.00 -18.67 4.86
C VAL A 70 25.74 -19.45 4.51
N VAL A 71 25.05 -20.02 5.52
CA VAL A 71 23.77 -20.73 5.30
C VAL A 71 22.69 -19.78 4.81
N VAL A 72 22.57 -18.58 5.38
CA VAL A 72 21.64 -17.53 4.90
C VAL A 72 21.96 -17.12 3.45
N ALA A 73 23.24 -16.94 3.10
CA ALA A 73 23.65 -16.62 1.73
C ALA A 73 23.31 -17.75 0.74
N LEU A 74 23.39 -19.03 1.18
CA LEU A 74 22.98 -20.17 0.37
C LEU A 74 21.46 -20.14 0.10
N VAL A 75 20.65 -19.87 1.13
CA VAL A 75 19.19 -19.71 0.97
C VAL A 75 18.89 -18.58 0.00
N LEU A 76 19.57 -17.42 0.16
CA LEU A 76 19.43 -16.28 -0.76
C LEU A 76 19.77 -16.67 -2.21
N ALA A 77 20.83 -17.42 -2.43
CA ALA A 77 21.22 -17.88 -3.76
C ALA A 77 20.13 -18.78 -4.39
N VAL A 78 19.54 -19.69 -3.61
CA VAL A 78 18.44 -20.56 -4.06
C VAL A 78 17.20 -19.74 -4.39
N VAL A 79 16.81 -18.81 -3.51
CA VAL A 79 15.65 -17.91 -3.74
C VAL A 79 15.85 -17.08 -4.99
N VAL A 80 17.01 -16.45 -5.16
CA VAL A 80 17.35 -15.66 -6.35
C VAL A 80 17.31 -16.51 -7.62
N ALA A 81 17.87 -17.73 -7.60
CA ALA A 81 17.83 -18.66 -8.73
C ALA A 81 16.38 -19.01 -9.12
N SER A 82 15.53 -19.20 -8.12
CA SER A 82 14.12 -19.51 -8.31
C SER A 82 13.33 -18.31 -8.86
N TYR A 83 13.49 -17.12 -8.29
CA TYR A 83 12.83 -15.89 -8.77
C TYR A 83 13.25 -15.51 -10.20
N ARG A 84 14.47 -15.86 -10.61
CA ARG A 84 14.88 -15.71 -12.02
C ARG A 84 13.99 -16.51 -12.97
N GLN A 85 13.50 -17.68 -12.55
CA GLN A 85 12.53 -18.48 -13.34
C GLN A 85 11.17 -17.80 -13.37
N THR A 86 10.72 -17.28 -12.23
CA THR A 86 9.46 -16.54 -12.09
C THR A 86 9.42 -15.31 -13.00
N VAL A 87 10.48 -14.50 -13.02
CA VAL A 87 10.61 -13.29 -13.86
C VAL A 87 10.54 -13.61 -15.36
N HIS A 88 11.02 -14.78 -15.78
CA HIS A 88 10.91 -15.21 -17.19
C HIS A 88 9.52 -15.76 -17.51
N ALA A 89 8.87 -16.43 -16.56
CA ALA A 89 7.55 -17.01 -16.76
C ALA A 89 6.42 -15.94 -16.73
N TYR A 90 6.59 -14.88 -15.93
CA TYR A 90 5.61 -13.81 -15.70
C TYR A 90 6.20 -12.41 -15.98
N PRO A 91 6.43 -12.08 -17.28
CA PRO A 91 7.02 -10.78 -17.66
C PRO A 91 6.05 -9.59 -17.51
N SER A 92 4.77 -9.85 -17.30
CA SER A 92 3.73 -8.86 -17.01
C SER A 92 3.91 -8.17 -15.66
N GLY A 93 4.71 -8.76 -14.74
CA GLY A 93 4.79 -8.36 -13.34
C GLY A 93 3.65 -8.97 -12.54
N GLY A 94 3.37 -8.42 -11.37
CA GLY A 94 2.34 -8.94 -10.46
C GLY A 94 2.89 -9.87 -9.38
N GLY A 95 4.16 -10.26 -9.51
CA GLY A 95 4.91 -10.98 -8.49
C GLY A 95 4.22 -12.25 -7.99
N ASP A 96 4.38 -12.50 -6.71
CA ASP A 96 3.89 -13.73 -6.07
C ASP A 96 2.36 -13.84 -6.09
N TYR A 97 1.65 -12.70 -5.96
CA TYR A 97 0.19 -12.68 -6.03
C TYR A 97 -0.33 -13.23 -7.36
N GLU A 98 0.24 -12.78 -8.50
CA GLU A 98 -0.18 -13.24 -9.83
C GLU A 98 0.17 -14.70 -10.05
N VAL A 99 1.39 -15.12 -9.67
CA VAL A 99 1.84 -16.52 -9.77
C VAL A 99 0.92 -17.45 -9.00
N VAL A 100 0.60 -17.10 -7.75
CA VAL A 100 -0.21 -17.93 -6.87
C VAL A 100 -1.68 -17.93 -7.30
N THR A 101 -2.24 -16.78 -7.62
CA THR A 101 -3.63 -16.68 -8.10
C THR A 101 -3.85 -17.50 -9.35
N THR A 102 -2.92 -17.42 -10.33
CA THR A 102 -3.03 -18.12 -11.62
C THR A 102 -2.86 -19.64 -11.48
N ASN A 103 -2.01 -20.11 -10.58
CA ASN A 103 -1.66 -21.53 -10.51
C ASN A 103 -2.28 -22.29 -9.34
N LEU A 104 -2.54 -21.63 -8.20
CA LEU A 104 -3.12 -22.26 -6.99
C LEU A 104 -4.57 -21.85 -6.78
N GLY A 105 -5.02 -20.73 -7.36
CA GLY A 105 -6.37 -20.20 -7.26
C GLY A 105 -6.49 -18.97 -6.36
N ARG A 106 -7.67 -18.33 -6.40
CA ARG A 106 -7.92 -17.02 -5.78
C ARG A 106 -7.67 -16.98 -4.27
N SER A 107 -8.10 -17.98 -3.52
CA SER A 107 -7.96 -17.99 -2.07
C SER A 107 -6.49 -18.00 -1.62
N TRP A 108 -5.65 -18.81 -2.30
CA TRP A 108 -4.22 -18.84 -2.03
C TRP A 108 -3.52 -17.54 -2.45
N GLY A 109 -3.94 -16.96 -3.60
CA GLY A 109 -3.47 -15.63 -4.02
C GLY A 109 -3.81 -14.56 -2.99
N LEU A 110 -5.02 -14.59 -2.44
CA LEU A 110 -5.46 -13.65 -1.43
C LEU A 110 -4.66 -13.77 -0.13
N LEU A 111 -4.30 -15.01 0.27
CA LEU A 111 -3.42 -15.23 1.43
C LEU A 111 -2.04 -14.60 1.20
N VAL A 112 -1.45 -14.80 0.02
CA VAL A 112 -0.18 -14.16 -0.36
C VAL A 112 -0.30 -12.64 -0.38
N ALA A 113 -1.38 -12.11 -0.94
CA ALA A 113 -1.61 -10.67 -0.96
C ALA A 113 -1.72 -10.09 0.46
N SER A 114 -2.43 -10.78 1.37
CA SER A 114 -2.54 -10.38 2.78
C SER A 114 -1.16 -10.39 3.46
N ALA A 115 -0.36 -11.44 3.22
CA ALA A 115 0.99 -11.56 3.74
C ALA A 115 1.89 -10.41 3.23
N LEU A 116 1.86 -10.11 1.93
CA LEU A 116 2.64 -9.03 1.33
C LEU A 116 2.20 -7.63 1.82
N LEU A 117 0.89 -7.38 2.01
CA LEU A 117 0.43 -6.09 2.54
C LEU A 117 0.94 -5.86 3.96
N VAL A 118 0.89 -6.89 4.81
CA VAL A 118 1.43 -6.83 6.18
C VAL A 118 2.95 -6.65 6.13
N ASP A 119 3.61 -7.36 5.24
CA ASP A 119 5.06 -7.28 5.05
C ASP A 119 5.53 -5.88 4.66
N TYR A 120 4.87 -5.22 3.71
CA TYR A 120 5.19 -3.82 3.35
C TYR A 120 5.03 -2.84 4.52
N ILE A 121 4.03 -3.04 5.40
CA ILE A 121 3.86 -2.20 6.59
C ILE A 121 5.04 -2.42 7.55
N LEU A 122 5.42 -3.68 7.76
CA LEU A 122 6.55 -4.05 8.61
C LEU A 122 7.89 -3.59 8.03
N THR A 123 8.06 -3.66 6.69
CA THR A 123 9.25 -3.12 5.99
C THR A 123 9.47 -1.65 6.31
N VAL A 124 8.42 -0.82 6.24
CA VAL A 124 8.54 0.60 6.60
C VAL A 124 8.90 0.74 8.08
N ALA A 125 8.19 0.04 8.96
CA ALA A 125 8.41 0.16 10.40
C ALA A 125 9.83 -0.26 10.82
N VAL A 126 10.31 -1.42 10.35
CA VAL A 126 11.66 -1.95 10.64
C VAL A 126 12.74 -1.04 10.08
N SER A 127 12.65 -0.74 8.78
CA SER A 127 13.70 0.01 8.08
C SER A 127 13.85 1.43 8.60
N ILE A 128 12.73 2.10 8.88
CA ILE A 128 12.76 3.48 9.41
C ILE A 128 13.22 3.49 10.88
N SER A 129 12.82 2.53 11.71
CA SER A 129 13.29 2.42 13.09
C SER A 129 14.80 2.15 13.14
N SER A 130 15.28 1.22 12.29
CA SER A 130 16.72 0.97 12.15
C SER A 130 17.48 2.21 11.64
N GLY A 131 16.93 2.92 10.65
CA GLY A 131 17.48 4.17 10.15
C GLY A 131 17.56 5.25 11.24
N ALA A 132 16.55 5.37 12.11
CA ALA A 132 16.57 6.28 13.24
C ALA A 132 17.67 5.92 14.26
N SER A 133 17.92 4.65 14.52
CA SER A 133 19.02 4.18 15.37
C SER A 133 20.40 4.60 14.80
N TYR A 134 20.62 4.47 13.50
CA TYR A 134 21.86 4.96 12.87
C TYR A 134 22.01 6.48 12.93
N ILE A 135 20.90 7.24 12.86
CA ILE A 135 20.93 8.70 13.02
C ILE A 135 21.31 9.08 14.45
N THR A 136 20.78 8.38 15.46
CA THR A 136 21.14 8.64 16.87
C THR A 136 22.59 8.25 17.18
N THR A 137 23.12 7.20 16.54
CA THR A 137 24.54 6.86 16.59
C THR A 137 25.41 7.97 15.99
N ALA A 138 25.02 8.54 14.83
CA ALA A 138 25.76 9.63 14.19
C ALA A 138 25.67 10.96 14.97
N VAL A 139 24.56 11.20 15.67
CA VAL A 139 24.27 12.43 16.43
C VAL A 139 23.83 12.08 17.85
N PRO A 140 24.76 11.85 18.78
CA PRO A 140 24.46 11.36 20.14
C PRO A 140 23.50 12.24 20.96
N SER A 141 23.36 13.52 20.61
CA SER A 141 22.40 14.43 21.26
C SER A 141 20.93 14.07 20.99
N LEU A 142 20.67 13.19 20.01
CA LEU A 142 19.32 12.71 19.66
C LEU A 142 18.96 11.36 20.31
N LEU A 143 19.83 10.79 21.14
CA LEU A 143 19.54 9.57 21.89
C LEU A 143 18.28 9.72 22.73
N GLY A 144 17.41 8.70 22.70
CA GLY A 144 16.10 8.71 23.36
C GLY A 144 14.98 9.39 22.58
N HIS A 145 15.25 9.87 21.36
CA HIS A 145 14.27 10.48 20.47
C HIS A 145 14.01 9.64 19.22
N GLU A 146 14.26 8.32 19.25
CA GLU A 146 14.13 7.40 18.10
C GLU A 146 12.71 7.40 17.53
N VAL A 147 11.68 7.39 18.40
CA VAL A 147 10.26 7.36 17.98
C VAL A 147 9.88 8.63 17.20
N PRO A 148 10.07 9.86 17.72
CA PRO A 148 9.73 11.06 16.95
C PRO A 148 10.55 11.20 15.66
N ILE A 149 11.81 10.77 15.66
CA ILE A 149 12.65 10.77 14.45
C ILE A 149 12.06 9.81 13.41
N ALA A 150 11.75 8.58 13.81
CA ALA A 150 11.17 7.57 12.91
C ALA A 150 9.82 8.05 12.34
N VAL A 151 8.93 8.60 13.17
CA VAL A 151 7.65 9.16 12.72
C VAL A 151 7.85 10.31 11.73
N ALA A 152 8.77 11.22 12.00
CA ALA A 152 9.09 12.32 11.10
C ALA A 152 9.59 11.81 9.74
N LEU A 153 10.46 10.81 9.73
CA LEU A 153 10.99 10.18 8.51
C LEU A 153 9.88 9.50 7.70
N VAL A 154 8.94 8.78 8.35
CA VAL A 154 7.78 8.20 7.65
C VAL A 154 6.93 9.28 7.00
N ILE A 155 6.65 10.39 7.70
CA ILE A 155 5.87 11.51 7.17
C ILE A 155 6.58 12.17 5.97
N ILE A 156 7.90 12.36 6.06
CA ILE A 156 8.71 12.89 4.95
C ILE A 156 8.61 11.97 3.73
N LEU A 157 8.83 10.66 3.91
CA LEU A 157 8.72 9.68 2.82
C LEU A 157 7.31 9.64 2.22
N ALA A 158 6.27 9.65 3.05
CA ALA A 158 4.89 9.70 2.59
C ALA A 158 4.63 10.94 1.72
N THR A 159 5.10 12.11 2.17
CA THR A 159 4.96 13.38 1.46
C THR A 159 5.68 13.35 0.11
N LEU A 160 6.91 12.81 0.07
CA LEU A 160 7.67 12.65 -1.18
C LEU A 160 6.96 11.71 -2.16
N ASN A 161 6.40 10.59 -1.68
CA ASN A 161 5.65 9.65 -2.51
C ASN A 161 4.32 10.22 -2.99
N LEU A 162 3.64 11.05 -2.21
CA LEU A 162 2.44 11.78 -2.63
C LEU A 162 2.74 12.81 -3.73
N ARG A 163 3.93 13.39 -3.77
CA ARG A 163 4.39 14.27 -4.87
C ARG A 163 4.60 13.53 -6.19
N GLY A 164 4.71 12.20 -6.16
CA GLY A 164 4.83 11.34 -7.33
C GLY A 164 6.25 10.82 -7.55
N THR A 165 6.34 9.56 -7.97
CA THR A 165 7.58 8.77 -8.11
C THR A 165 8.53 9.23 -9.21
N ARG A 166 8.14 10.19 -10.05
CA ARG A 166 8.89 10.58 -11.25
C ARG A 166 10.21 11.31 -10.94
N GLU A 167 10.24 12.07 -9.85
CA GLU A 167 11.42 12.83 -9.42
C GLU A 167 12.32 12.02 -8.47
N ALA A 168 11.74 11.02 -7.82
CA ALA A 168 12.39 10.21 -6.80
C ALA A 168 13.38 9.18 -7.35
N GLY A 169 13.11 8.56 -8.51
CA GLY A 169 13.85 7.37 -8.97
C GLY A 169 15.35 7.60 -9.22
N SER A 170 15.75 8.71 -9.83
CA SER A 170 17.17 9.02 -10.04
C SER A 170 17.86 9.56 -8.79
N ALA A 171 17.11 10.30 -7.95
CA ALA A 171 17.63 10.82 -6.68
C ALA A 171 17.96 9.70 -5.68
N PHE A 172 17.19 8.60 -5.69
CA PHE A 172 17.43 7.44 -4.81
C PHE A 172 18.57 6.53 -5.29
N ALA A 173 18.95 6.59 -6.56
CA ALA A 173 20.04 5.78 -7.10
C ALA A 173 21.41 6.20 -6.52
N VAL A 174 21.66 7.50 -6.36
CA VAL A 174 22.94 8.01 -5.88
C VAL A 174 23.27 7.53 -4.46
N PRO A 175 22.39 7.69 -3.46
CA PRO A 175 22.66 7.19 -2.11
C PRO A 175 22.90 5.67 -2.06
N THR A 176 22.17 4.89 -2.84
CA THR A 176 22.35 3.43 -2.88
C THR A 176 23.73 3.06 -3.42
N TYR A 177 24.21 3.72 -4.47
CA TYR A 177 25.57 3.50 -4.98
C TYR A 177 26.64 3.98 -4.00
N VAL A 178 26.43 5.12 -3.33
CA VAL A 178 27.36 5.61 -2.29
C VAL A 178 27.42 4.61 -1.15
N TYR A 179 26.30 4.05 -0.71
CA TYR A 179 26.26 2.99 0.30
C TYR A 179 27.05 1.75 -0.15
N MET A 180 26.76 1.21 -1.34
CA MET A 180 27.45 0.04 -1.87
C MET A 180 28.97 0.26 -1.97
N PHE A 181 29.37 1.44 -2.43
CA PHE A 181 30.79 1.81 -2.51
C PHE A 181 31.42 1.94 -1.14
N SER A 182 30.78 2.61 -0.19
CA SER A 182 31.29 2.83 1.17
C SER A 182 31.46 1.52 1.93
N ILE A 183 30.46 0.61 1.87
CA ILE A 183 30.58 -0.73 2.48
C ILE A 183 31.65 -1.56 1.74
N GLY A 184 31.69 -1.51 0.41
CA GLY A 184 32.73 -2.18 -0.37
C GLY A 184 34.15 -1.71 0.01
N LEU A 185 34.33 -0.40 0.18
CA LEU A 185 35.58 0.19 0.64
C LEU A 185 35.94 -0.29 2.06
N MET A 186 34.97 -0.28 2.98
CA MET A 186 35.14 -0.78 4.35
C MET A 186 35.56 -2.25 4.36
N VAL A 187 34.92 -3.09 3.54
CA VAL A 187 35.26 -4.51 3.41
C VAL A 187 36.65 -4.71 2.86
N VAL A 188 37.02 -4.05 1.77
CA VAL A 188 38.36 -4.16 1.15
C VAL A 188 39.46 -3.70 2.11
N VAL A 189 39.32 -2.52 2.73
CA VAL A 189 40.29 -1.99 3.68
C VAL A 189 40.35 -2.84 4.94
N GLY A 190 39.17 -3.32 5.44
CA GLY A 190 39.10 -4.20 6.59
C GLY A 190 39.84 -5.52 6.37
N PHE A 191 39.64 -6.18 5.23
CA PHE A 191 40.38 -7.41 4.90
C PHE A 191 41.87 -7.15 4.66
N ALA A 192 42.23 -6.04 4.04
CA ALA A 192 43.65 -5.67 3.88
C ALA A 192 44.34 -5.45 5.24
N LYS A 193 43.70 -4.74 6.16
CA LYS A 193 44.19 -4.55 7.54
C LYS A 193 44.24 -5.84 8.33
N MET A 194 43.22 -6.71 8.14
CA MET A 194 43.22 -8.06 8.77
C MET A 194 44.40 -8.91 8.30
N ALA A 195 44.67 -8.91 6.98
CA ALA A 195 45.80 -9.67 6.40
C ALA A 195 47.17 -9.13 6.85
N THR A 196 47.29 -7.83 7.11
CA THR A 196 48.53 -7.20 7.57
C THR A 196 48.68 -7.14 9.10
N GLY A 197 47.67 -7.64 9.86
CA GLY A 197 47.66 -7.62 11.32
C GLY A 197 47.43 -6.23 11.95
N HIS A 198 46.98 -5.24 11.16
CA HIS A 198 46.75 -3.85 11.62
C HIS A 198 45.26 -3.53 11.79
N LEU A 199 44.38 -4.56 11.88
CA LEU A 199 42.96 -4.36 12.10
C LEU A 199 42.73 -3.90 13.56
N GLY A 200 42.01 -2.77 13.73
CA GLY A 200 41.61 -2.29 15.05
C GLY A 200 40.53 -3.16 15.68
N THR A 201 40.25 -2.91 16.94
CA THR A 201 39.17 -3.57 17.69
C THR A 201 37.89 -2.73 17.72
N ALA A 202 36.74 -3.38 17.79
CA ALA A 202 35.47 -2.69 17.93
C ALA A 202 35.34 -2.03 19.32
N PRO A 203 34.56 -0.96 19.47
CA PRO A 203 34.33 -0.31 20.77
C PRO A 203 33.82 -1.26 21.85
N THR A 204 33.04 -2.28 21.46
CA THR A 204 32.51 -3.28 22.39
C THR A 204 33.41 -4.50 22.60
N ALA A 205 34.57 -4.56 21.96
CA ALA A 205 35.48 -5.72 22.02
C ALA A 205 36.02 -5.99 23.43
N ALA A 206 36.23 -4.92 24.23
CA ALA A 206 36.74 -5.01 25.60
C ALA A 206 35.70 -5.62 26.60
N TYR A 207 34.43 -5.60 26.30
CA TYR A 207 33.42 -6.15 27.19
C TYR A 207 33.34 -7.68 27.09
N ASP A 208 32.98 -8.36 28.17
CA ASP A 208 32.67 -9.79 28.17
C ASP A 208 31.16 -10.00 28.07
N LEU A 209 30.75 -11.02 27.30
CA LEU A 209 29.36 -11.41 27.16
C LEU A 209 28.99 -12.41 28.25
N VAL A 210 27.97 -12.06 29.04
CA VAL A 210 27.37 -12.98 30.04
C VAL A 210 26.26 -13.76 29.34
N ALA A 211 26.32 -15.09 29.41
CA ALA A 211 25.29 -15.94 28.86
C ALA A 211 23.95 -15.69 29.58
N ALA A 212 22.87 -15.64 28.83
CA ALA A 212 21.54 -15.45 29.38
C ALA A 212 21.09 -16.69 30.20
N PRO A 213 20.20 -16.53 31.20
CA PRO A 213 19.64 -17.66 31.95
C PRO A 213 19.08 -18.71 30.99
N GLY A 214 19.49 -19.97 31.20
CA GLY A 214 19.11 -21.09 30.32
C GLY A 214 20.04 -21.38 29.14
N HIS A 215 21.10 -20.59 28.94
CA HIS A 215 22.10 -20.77 27.87
C HIS A 215 23.53 -20.85 28.43
N ALA A 216 23.69 -21.18 29.74
CA ALA A 216 25.00 -21.27 30.40
C ALA A 216 25.91 -22.32 29.75
N ASP A 217 25.36 -23.36 29.14
CA ASP A 217 26.09 -24.40 28.41
C ASP A 217 26.47 -23.99 26.98
N GLY A 218 26.29 -22.73 26.61
CA GLY A 218 26.57 -22.18 25.29
C GLY A 218 25.65 -22.77 24.20
N LEU A 219 26.27 -23.31 23.15
CA LEU A 219 25.54 -23.91 22.01
C LEU A 219 25.35 -25.42 22.15
N ALA A 220 25.58 -26.00 23.32
CA ALA A 220 25.41 -27.41 23.54
C ALA A 220 23.94 -27.82 23.70
N GLY A 221 23.61 -29.06 23.30
CA GLY A 221 22.27 -29.64 23.46
C GLY A 221 21.16 -29.01 22.60
N LEU A 222 19.92 -29.31 22.97
CA LEU A 222 18.73 -28.83 22.23
C LEU A 222 18.54 -27.32 22.32
N ALA A 223 18.86 -26.70 23.45
CA ALA A 223 18.76 -25.25 23.62
C ALA A 223 19.72 -24.51 22.68
N GLY A 224 20.97 -24.98 22.55
CA GLY A 224 21.93 -24.42 21.61
C GLY A 224 21.53 -24.61 20.14
N ALA A 225 21.01 -25.79 19.79
CA ALA A 225 20.48 -26.02 18.44
C ALA A 225 19.29 -25.11 18.12
N PHE A 226 18.39 -24.89 19.08
CA PHE A 226 17.28 -23.98 18.95
C PHE A 226 17.74 -22.51 18.79
N LEU A 227 18.77 -22.10 19.53
CA LEU A 227 19.35 -20.76 19.42
C LEU A 227 20.04 -20.56 18.08
N LEU A 228 20.75 -21.55 17.54
CA LEU A 228 21.31 -21.51 16.19
C LEU A 228 20.23 -21.37 15.11
N MET A 229 19.13 -22.14 15.23
CA MET A 229 17.98 -21.99 14.35
C MET A 229 17.33 -20.60 14.46
N ARG A 230 17.26 -20.03 15.66
CA ARG A 230 16.75 -18.68 15.90
C ARG A 230 17.67 -17.63 15.28
N ALA A 231 18.99 -17.74 15.43
CA ALA A 231 19.97 -16.86 14.80
C ALA A 231 19.90 -16.93 13.26
N PHE A 232 19.79 -18.14 12.71
CA PHE A 232 19.57 -18.36 11.29
C PHE A 232 18.26 -17.72 10.82
N SER A 233 17.15 -17.94 11.53
CA SER A 233 15.86 -17.31 11.25
C SER A 233 15.94 -15.78 11.26
N SER A 234 16.68 -15.18 12.18
CA SER A 234 16.91 -13.74 12.25
C SER A 234 17.73 -13.23 11.06
N GLY A 235 18.80 -13.97 10.70
CA GLY A 235 19.61 -13.68 9.54
C GLY A 235 18.85 -13.75 8.20
N CYS A 236 17.80 -14.59 8.14
CA CYS A 236 16.93 -14.69 6.96
C CYS A 236 16.14 -13.41 6.66
N ALA A 237 16.15 -12.41 7.53
CA ALA A 237 15.67 -11.07 7.22
C ALA A 237 16.44 -10.44 6.04
N ALA A 238 17.68 -10.85 5.77
CA ALA A 238 18.46 -10.43 4.60
C ALA A 238 17.87 -10.87 3.24
N LEU A 239 16.86 -11.76 3.22
CA LEU A 239 16.22 -12.23 1.99
C LEU A 239 15.06 -11.37 1.54
N THR A 240 14.59 -10.44 2.36
CA THR A 240 13.50 -9.53 2.02
C THR A 240 13.91 -8.56 0.92
N GLY A 241 12.96 -8.08 0.15
CA GLY A 241 13.19 -7.17 -0.97
C GLY A 241 13.57 -7.84 -2.30
N VAL A 242 13.79 -9.16 -2.32
CA VAL A 242 14.06 -9.92 -3.57
C VAL A 242 12.83 -9.88 -4.49
N GLU A 243 11.63 -9.94 -3.94
CA GLU A 243 10.35 -9.87 -4.64
C GLU A 243 10.10 -8.51 -5.32
N ALA A 244 10.73 -7.42 -4.83
CA ALA A 244 10.56 -6.09 -5.41
C ALA A 244 10.96 -6.04 -6.90
N ILE A 245 12.02 -6.79 -7.29
CA ILE A 245 12.43 -6.89 -8.70
C ILE A 245 11.41 -7.68 -9.51
N SER A 246 10.81 -8.74 -8.96
CA SER A 246 9.76 -9.53 -9.62
C SER A 246 8.51 -8.70 -9.87
N ASN A 247 8.09 -7.91 -8.90
CA ASN A 247 6.98 -6.96 -9.04
C ASN A 247 7.29 -5.83 -10.04
N GLY A 248 8.56 -5.41 -10.11
CA GLY A 248 9.06 -4.31 -10.93
C GLY A 248 9.36 -4.65 -12.40
N VAL A 249 9.20 -5.92 -12.86
CA VAL A 249 9.53 -6.34 -14.22
C VAL A 249 8.97 -5.42 -15.32
N PRO A 250 7.71 -4.96 -15.27
CA PRO A 250 7.14 -4.07 -16.28
C PRO A 250 7.90 -2.75 -16.47
N MET A 251 8.61 -2.29 -15.43
CA MET A 251 9.33 -1.02 -15.42
C MET A 251 10.70 -1.09 -16.11
N PHE A 252 11.23 -2.29 -16.38
CA PHE A 252 12.52 -2.47 -17.04
C PHE A 252 12.46 -2.16 -18.55
N ARG A 253 13.57 -1.66 -19.13
CA ARG A 253 13.77 -1.58 -20.59
C ARG A 253 13.74 -2.97 -21.22
N ARG A 254 13.31 -3.04 -22.48
CA ARG A 254 13.33 -4.30 -23.25
C ARG A 254 14.78 -4.79 -23.51
N PRO A 255 15.03 -6.10 -23.40
CA PRO A 255 14.16 -7.21 -23.02
C PRO A 255 13.95 -7.26 -21.48
N LYS A 256 12.70 -7.00 -21.03
CA LYS A 256 12.35 -6.77 -19.63
C LYS A 256 12.77 -7.90 -18.70
N SER A 257 12.36 -9.14 -19.00
CA SER A 257 12.63 -10.32 -18.16
C SER A 257 14.13 -10.59 -18.02
N ARG A 258 14.90 -10.49 -19.12
CA ARG A 258 16.35 -10.70 -19.08
C ARG A 258 17.06 -9.63 -18.25
N ASN A 259 16.61 -8.38 -18.36
CA ASN A 259 17.18 -7.29 -17.60
C ASN A 259 16.87 -7.43 -16.10
N ALA A 260 15.62 -7.75 -15.74
CA ALA A 260 15.21 -8.00 -14.37
C ALA A 260 15.94 -9.22 -13.77
N ALA A 261 16.02 -10.35 -14.50
CA ALA A 261 16.74 -11.55 -14.05
C ALA A 261 18.23 -11.32 -13.83
N THR A 262 18.87 -10.45 -14.65
CA THR A 262 20.27 -10.07 -14.46
C THR A 262 20.45 -9.18 -13.23
N THR A 263 19.58 -8.20 -13.06
CA THR A 263 19.57 -7.30 -11.89
C THR A 263 19.37 -8.10 -10.60
N LEU A 264 18.48 -9.07 -10.61
CA LEU A 264 18.23 -9.97 -9.48
C LEU A 264 19.46 -10.81 -9.11
N ALA A 265 20.17 -11.35 -10.12
CA ALA A 265 21.41 -12.09 -9.88
C ALA A 265 22.51 -11.19 -9.30
N MET A 266 22.67 -9.96 -9.82
CA MET A 266 23.61 -8.98 -9.29
C MET A 266 23.28 -8.63 -7.85
N LEU A 267 22.01 -8.37 -7.54
CA LEU A 267 21.55 -8.09 -6.19
C LEU A 267 21.92 -9.22 -5.23
N GLY A 268 21.56 -10.47 -5.59
CA GLY A 268 21.86 -11.62 -4.73
C GLY A 268 23.34 -11.83 -4.48
N MET A 269 24.21 -11.65 -5.49
CA MET A 269 25.66 -11.73 -5.31
C MET A 269 26.18 -10.63 -4.38
N ILE A 270 25.75 -9.38 -4.57
CA ILE A 270 26.17 -8.26 -3.74
C ILE A 270 25.70 -8.46 -2.30
N ALA A 271 24.43 -8.78 -2.09
CA ALA A 271 23.85 -8.99 -0.75
C ALA A 271 24.54 -10.14 -0.01
N ALA A 272 24.74 -11.30 -0.67
CA ALA A 272 25.42 -12.43 -0.08
C ALA A 272 26.89 -12.12 0.29
N SER A 273 27.63 -11.45 -0.61
CA SER A 273 29.03 -11.08 -0.33
C SER A 273 29.12 -10.06 0.80
N MET A 274 28.25 -9.08 0.85
CA MET A 274 28.20 -8.09 1.94
C MET A 274 27.88 -8.75 3.27
N MET A 275 26.84 -9.61 3.33
CA MET A 275 26.44 -10.32 4.54
C MET A 275 27.59 -11.13 5.15
N ILE A 276 28.25 -11.94 4.32
CA ILE A 276 29.39 -12.78 4.77
C ILE A 276 30.55 -11.89 5.20
N SER A 277 30.92 -10.86 4.42
CA SER A 277 32.05 -9.98 4.72
C SER A 277 31.85 -9.19 6.01
N ILE A 278 30.64 -8.67 6.25
CA ILE A 278 30.31 -7.95 7.49
C ILE A 278 30.44 -8.89 8.69
N LEU A 279 29.94 -10.13 8.63
CA LEU A 279 30.04 -11.09 9.72
C LEU A 279 31.47 -11.56 9.98
N VAL A 280 32.28 -11.72 8.92
CA VAL A 280 33.72 -12.03 9.06
C VAL A 280 34.46 -10.88 9.75
N LEU A 281 34.24 -9.64 9.32
CA LEU A 281 34.84 -8.46 9.94
C LEU A 281 34.32 -8.25 11.37
N ALA A 282 33.02 -8.41 11.63
CA ALA A 282 32.45 -8.32 12.97
C ALA A 282 33.14 -9.30 13.95
N ARG A 283 33.35 -10.55 13.50
CA ARG A 283 34.11 -11.54 14.27
C ARG A 283 35.56 -11.14 14.48
N ALA A 284 36.24 -10.65 13.42
CA ALA A 284 37.66 -10.28 13.48
C ALA A 284 37.93 -9.05 14.36
N THR A 285 36.97 -8.11 14.40
CA THR A 285 37.08 -6.88 15.22
C THR A 285 36.53 -7.04 16.63
N GLY A 286 35.84 -8.18 16.94
CA GLY A 286 35.27 -8.44 18.26
C GLY A 286 33.98 -7.69 18.55
N VAL A 287 33.17 -7.39 17.53
CA VAL A 287 31.87 -6.73 17.69
C VAL A 287 30.95 -7.56 18.59
N LYS A 288 30.34 -6.91 19.58
CA LYS A 288 29.31 -7.47 20.46
C LYS A 288 28.06 -6.62 20.39
N ILE A 289 26.93 -7.26 20.09
CA ILE A 289 25.61 -6.64 20.02
C ILE A 289 24.73 -7.30 21.07
N VAL A 290 24.10 -6.50 21.91
CA VAL A 290 23.23 -6.94 23.01
C VAL A 290 22.00 -6.07 23.09
N GLU A 291 20.89 -6.61 23.61
CA GLU A 291 19.63 -5.88 23.82
C GLU A 291 19.67 -5.10 25.14
N ASP A 292 20.21 -5.71 26.17
CA ASP A 292 20.36 -5.11 27.51
C ASP A 292 21.85 -5.10 27.92
N PRO A 293 22.54 -3.95 27.73
CA PRO A 293 23.95 -3.85 28.09
C PRO A 293 24.24 -4.15 29.56
N ALA A 294 23.38 -3.70 30.49
CA ALA A 294 23.58 -3.88 31.92
C ALA A 294 23.51 -5.36 32.36
N ALA A 295 22.63 -6.12 31.71
CA ALA A 295 22.43 -7.54 32.05
C ALA A 295 23.40 -8.48 31.30
N GLN A 296 23.91 -8.07 30.12
CA GLN A 296 24.60 -8.96 29.20
C GLN A 296 26.08 -8.61 28.97
N LEU A 297 26.52 -7.39 29.36
CA LEU A 297 27.93 -6.98 29.24
C LEU A 297 28.57 -6.77 30.61
N THR A 298 29.81 -7.25 30.73
CA THR A 298 30.67 -6.95 31.89
C THR A 298 32.01 -6.42 31.43
N LEU A 299 32.60 -5.53 32.21
CA LEU A 299 33.95 -5.03 32.05
C LEU A 299 34.74 -5.40 33.33
N ASP A 300 35.78 -6.18 33.19
CA ASP A 300 36.59 -6.67 34.29
C ASP A 300 35.74 -7.35 35.43
N GLY A 301 34.67 -8.04 35.03
CA GLY A 301 33.76 -8.73 35.94
C GLY A 301 32.66 -7.85 36.59
N ALA A 302 32.64 -6.54 36.33
CA ALA A 302 31.60 -5.62 36.78
C ALA A 302 30.57 -5.35 35.68
N PRO A 303 29.25 -5.28 35.99
CA PRO A 303 28.25 -4.95 35.00
C PRO A 303 28.44 -3.51 34.49
N VAL A 304 28.20 -3.30 33.19
CA VAL A 304 28.29 -1.96 32.59
C VAL A 304 27.05 -1.12 32.91
N PRO A 305 27.14 0.23 32.87
CA PRO A 305 25.99 1.09 33.11
C PRO A 305 24.84 0.80 32.12
N GLU A 306 23.60 0.88 32.58
CA GLU A 306 22.38 0.62 31.78
C GLU A 306 22.29 1.46 30.49
N LYS A 307 22.86 2.67 30.52
CA LYS A 307 22.87 3.58 29.37
C LYS A 307 24.12 3.49 28.49
N THR A 308 24.86 2.38 28.56
CA THR A 308 26.02 2.19 27.68
C THR A 308 25.53 2.05 26.23
N PRO A 309 25.91 2.97 25.32
CA PRO A 309 25.46 2.89 23.93
C PRO A 309 26.13 1.70 23.25
N VAL A 310 25.33 0.88 22.59
CA VAL A 310 25.80 -0.21 21.72
C VAL A 310 25.43 0.15 20.29
N ASP A 311 26.44 0.59 19.55
CA ASP A 311 26.28 0.96 18.15
C ASP A 311 25.99 -0.26 17.27
N PRO A 312 25.26 -0.11 16.14
CA PRO A 312 25.07 -1.16 15.15
C PRO A 312 26.40 -1.73 14.62
N ALA A 313 26.41 -3.00 14.21
CA ALA A 313 27.64 -3.73 13.82
C ALA A 313 28.44 -3.00 12.73
N ILE A 314 27.78 -2.48 11.70
CA ILE A 314 28.47 -1.76 10.62
C ILE A 314 29.21 -0.53 11.17
N SER A 315 28.60 0.22 12.08
CA SER A 315 29.24 1.40 12.71
C SER A 315 30.45 0.99 13.57
N GLN A 316 30.33 -0.10 14.35
CA GLN A 316 31.43 -0.63 15.13
C GLN A 316 32.60 -1.12 14.25
N ILE A 317 32.29 -1.82 13.15
CA ILE A 317 33.29 -2.27 12.17
C ILE A 317 33.96 -1.06 11.52
N ALA A 318 33.18 -0.05 11.11
CA ALA A 318 33.71 1.18 10.53
C ALA A 318 34.67 1.92 11.51
N SER A 319 34.30 1.95 12.80
CA SER A 319 35.16 2.47 13.86
C SER A 319 36.48 1.70 14.00
N ALA A 320 36.43 0.37 13.97
CA ALA A 320 37.63 -0.50 14.03
C ALA A 320 38.50 -0.35 12.78
N VAL A 321 37.91 -0.21 11.60
CA VAL A 321 38.67 -0.12 10.32
C VAL A 321 39.25 1.27 10.10
N PHE A 322 38.52 2.34 10.37
CA PHE A 322 38.90 3.71 10.01
C PHE A 322 39.24 4.60 11.22
N GLY A 323 38.94 4.15 12.43
CA GLY A 323 39.03 4.92 13.65
C GLY A 323 37.75 5.65 13.99
N HIS A 324 37.42 5.67 15.28
CA HIS A 324 36.24 6.37 15.79
C HIS A 324 36.30 7.87 15.50
N GLY A 325 35.22 8.46 15.04
CA GLY A 325 35.15 9.89 14.68
C GLY A 325 35.82 10.28 13.37
N SER A 326 36.39 9.32 12.61
CA SER A 326 36.95 9.62 11.28
C SER A 326 35.84 10.00 10.29
N VAL A 327 36.21 10.78 9.26
CA VAL A 327 35.25 11.18 8.20
C VAL A 327 34.60 9.95 7.52
N LEU A 328 35.39 8.87 7.33
CA LEU A 328 34.87 7.64 6.71
C LEU A 328 33.92 6.89 7.65
N PHE A 329 34.17 6.87 8.96
CA PHE A 329 33.24 6.34 9.95
C PHE A 329 31.90 7.07 9.91
N ILE A 330 31.91 8.41 9.96
CA ILE A 330 30.70 9.24 9.91
C ILE A 330 29.99 9.02 8.58
N LEU A 331 30.71 9.02 7.46
CA LEU A 331 30.12 8.79 6.14
C LEU A 331 29.40 7.45 6.07
N ILE A 332 30.04 6.34 6.52
CA ILE A 332 29.45 5.00 6.49
C ILE A 332 28.22 4.92 7.37
N THR A 333 28.27 5.45 8.59
CA THR A 333 27.14 5.45 9.53
C THR A 333 25.95 6.24 8.97
N VAL A 334 26.17 7.45 8.47
CA VAL A 334 25.12 8.31 7.89
C VAL A 334 24.52 7.68 6.63
N VAL A 335 25.37 7.17 5.72
CA VAL A 335 24.88 6.57 4.47
C VAL A 335 24.15 5.26 4.74
N THR A 336 24.53 4.49 5.77
CA THR A 336 23.80 3.30 6.20
C THR A 336 22.43 3.68 6.77
N GLY A 337 22.36 4.69 7.63
CA GLY A 337 21.06 5.21 8.10
C GLY A 337 20.18 5.69 6.95
N PHE A 338 20.77 6.36 5.97
CA PHE A 338 20.05 6.87 4.82
C PHE A 338 19.50 5.76 3.89
N ILE A 339 20.27 4.69 3.62
CA ILE A 339 19.77 3.55 2.81
C ILE A 339 18.63 2.81 3.53
N LEU A 340 18.67 2.70 4.85
CA LEU A 340 17.61 2.14 5.65
C LEU A 340 16.31 2.94 5.51
N VAL A 341 16.39 4.27 5.57
CA VAL A 341 15.23 5.13 5.31
C VAL A 341 14.72 4.94 3.88
N LEU A 342 15.62 4.86 2.89
CA LEU A 342 15.23 4.64 1.49
C LEU A 342 14.61 3.28 1.23
N ALA A 343 14.93 2.26 2.02
CA ALA A 343 14.29 0.95 1.91
C ALA A 343 12.78 1.04 2.15
N GLY A 344 12.35 1.85 3.12
CA GLY A 344 10.92 2.13 3.33
C GLY A 344 10.22 2.64 2.06
N ASN A 345 10.91 3.37 1.18
CA ASN A 345 10.33 3.84 -0.08
C ASN A 345 9.91 2.71 -1.03
N THR A 346 10.56 1.55 -0.97
CA THR A 346 10.17 0.38 -1.77
C THR A 346 8.75 -0.08 -1.40
N ALA A 347 8.42 -0.10 -0.11
CA ALA A 347 7.08 -0.42 0.37
C ALA A 347 6.06 0.67 -0.02
N PHE A 348 6.43 1.95 -0.04
CA PHE A 348 5.57 3.03 -0.54
C PHE A 348 5.25 2.94 -2.04
N ASN A 349 6.02 2.19 -2.81
CA ASN A 349 5.69 1.83 -4.19
C ASN A 349 4.92 0.50 -4.27
N GLY A 350 5.35 -0.51 -3.51
CA GLY A 350 4.81 -1.87 -3.53
C GLY A 350 3.39 -1.96 -2.98
N PHE A 351 3.16 -1.50 -1.76
CA PHE A 351 1.86 -1.55 -1.09
C PHE A 351 0.73 -0.89 -1.88
N PRO A 352 0.84 0.39 -2.34
CA PRO A 352 -0.24 1.01 -3.09
C PRO A 352 -0.49 0.34 -4.45
N THR A 353 0.55 -0.19 -5.07
CA THR A 353 0.43 -0.92 -6.33
C THR A 353 -0.33 -2.23 -6.15
N LEU A 354 0.04 -3.05 -5.16
CA LEU A 354 -0.65 -4.29 -4.81
C LEU A 354 -2.10 -4.00 -4.37
N ALA A 355 -2.31 -2.99 -3.52
CA ALA A 355 -3.64 -2.55 -3.09
C ALA A 355 -4.51 -2.13 -4.28
N SER A 356 -3.93 -1.50 -5.32
CA SER A 356 -4.67 -1.14 -6.54
C SER A 356 -5.09 -2.36 -7.36
N VAL A 357 -4.25 -3.40 -7.42
CA VAL A 357 -4.57 -4.68 -8.10
C VAL A 357 -5.71 -5.39 -7.35
N LEU A 358 -5.59 -5.56 -6.04
CA LEU A 358 -6.63 -6.17 -5.20
C LEU A 358 -7.96 -5.42 -5.26
N SER A 359 -7.90 -4.09 -5.37
CA SER A 359 -9.11 -3.26 -5.50
C SER A 359 -9.78 -3.44 -6.87
N ARG A 360 -9.03 -3.64 -7.97
CA ARG A 360 -9.60 -4.01 -9.28
C ARG A 360 -10.26 -5.37 -9.23
N ASP A 361 -9.68 -6.31 -8.49
CA ASP A 361 -10.24 -7.66 -8.27
C ASP A 361 -11.36 -7.67 -7.21
N SER A 362 -11.77 -6.49 -6.72
CA SER A 362 -12.85 -6.29 -5.74
C SER A 362 -12.55 -6.90 -4.35
N PHE A 363 -11.29 -7.03 -3.95
CA PHE A 363 -10.87 -7.46 -2.61
C PHE A 363 -10.52 -6.30 -1.68
N LEU A 364 -10.36 -5.09 -2.21
CA LEU A 364 -10.17 -3.86 -1.44
C LEU A 364 -11.12 -2.76 -1.95
N PRO A 365 -11.35 -1.70 -1.15
CA PRO A 365 -12.20 -0.59 -1.57
C PRO A 365 -11.76 0.01 -2.90
N HIS A 366 -12.69 0.27 -3.82
CA HIS A 366 -12.39 0.85 -5.14
C HIS A 366 -11.68 2.21 -5.10
N GLN A 367 -11.68 2.87 -3.93
CA GLN A 367 -10.92 4.09 -3.70
C GLN A 367 -9.40 3.88 -3.82
N MET A 368 -8.89 2.65 -3.63
CA MET A 368 -7.46 2.32 -3.74
C MET A 368 -6.95 2.31 -5.21
N VAL A 369 -7.86 2.16 -6.20
CA VAL A 369 -7.50 2.27 -7.63
C VAL A 369 -7.35 3.73 -8.06
N ARG A 370 -8.03 4.65 -7.37
CA ARG A 370 -8.04 6.06 -7.77
C ARG A 370 -6.68 6.68 -7.53
N ARG A 371 -6.15 7.32 -8.57
CA ARG A 371 -4.93 8.11 -8.46
C ARG A 371 -5.28 9.54 -8.04
N GLY A 372 -4.48 10.09 -7.15
CA GLY A 372 -4.60 11.48 -6.73
C GLY A 372 -4.08 12.48 -7.76
N ASP A 373 -4.04 13.75 -7.41
CA ASP A 373 -3.68 14.89 -8.28
C ASP A 373 -2.31 14.75 -8.96
N ARG A 374 -1.40 13.97 -8.39
CA ARG A 374 -0.04 13.70 -8.90
C ARG A 374 0.12 12.31 -9.50
N LEU A 375 -0.99 11.67 -9.84
CA LEU A 375 -1.07 10.34 -10.44
C LEU A 375 -0.51 9.20 -9.55
N SER A 376 -0.26 9.47 -8.26
CA SER A 376 0.07 8.48 -7.23
C SER A 376 -1.18 7.85 -6.63
N TYR A 377 -1.07 6.62 -6.12
CA TYR A 377 -2.15 5.95 -5.37
C TYR A 377 -2.23 6.50 -3.93
N SER A 378 -2.71 7.74 -3.79
CA SER A 378 -2.65 8.51 -2.54
C SER A 378 -3.28 7.79 -1.35
N ASN A 379 -4.43 7.10 -1.54
CA ASN A 379 -5.10 6.38 -0.45
C ASN A 379 -4.26 5.21 0.08
N GLY A 380 -3.60 4.47 -0.80
CA GLY A 380 -2.67 3.40 -0.41
C GLY A 380 -1.47 3.94 0.39
N ILE A 381 -0.90 5.08 -0.05
CA ILE A 381 0.20 5.74 0.66
C ILE A 381 -0.24 6.15 2.07
N VAL A 382 -1.42 6.77 2.22
CA VAL A 382 -1.94 7.20 3.53
C VAL A 382 -2.17 6.02 4.46
N VAL A 383 -2.80 4.94 3.97
CA VAL A 383 -3.04 3.72 4.78
C VAL A 383 -1.72 3.11 5.26
N LEU A 384 -0.74 2.96 4.37
CA LEU A 384 0.60 2.48 4.72
C LEU A 384 1.26 3.36 5.78
N THR A 385 1.19 4.68 5.61
CA THR A 385 1.77 5.67 6.54
C THR A 385 1.18 5.52 7.94
N VAL A 386 -0.15 5.48 8.04
CA VAL A 386 -0.84 5.37 9.34
C VAL A 386 -0.51 4.04 10.00
N ALA A 387 -0.54 2.93 9.25
CA ALA A 387 -0.23 1.61 9.79
C ALA A 387 1.22 1.48 10.25
N ALA A 388 2.19 2.02 9.48
CA ALA A 388 3.59 2.01 9.85
C ALA A 388 3.86 2.88 11.10
N ILE A 389 3.28 4.08 11.19
CA ILE A 389 3.38 4.93 12.38
C ILE A 389 2.80 4.21 13.61
N ALA A 390 1.65 3.56 13.47
CA ALA A 390 1.04 2.81 14.57
C ALA A 390 1.97 1.71 15.10
N LEU A 391 2.66 0.97 14.21
CA LEU A 391 3.64 -0.03 14.61
C LEU A 391 4.88 0.59 15.26
N ILE A 392 5.44 1.66 14.69
CA ILE A 392 6.63 2.35 15.24
C ILE A 392 6.35 2.85 16.65
N VAL A 393 5.20 3.50 16.87
CA VAL A 393 4.80 4.01 18.20
C VAL A 393 4.50 2.85 19.15
N GLY A 394 3.75 1.84 18.69
CA GLY A 394 3.37 0.69 19.51
C GLY A 394 4.57 -0.14 19.99
N PHE A 395 5.61 -0.27 19.16
CA PHE A 395 6.85 -0.99 19.49
C PHE A 395 8.00 -0.07 19.90
N GLN A 396 7.74 1.24 20.15
CA GLN A 396 8.72 2.23 20.61
C GLN A 396 9.96 2.32 19.71
N ALA A 397 9.78 2.17 18.39
CA ALA A 397 10.85 2.13 17.39
C ALA A 397 11.95 1.07 17.66
N GLN A 398 11.67 0.05 18.48
CA GLN A 398 12.62 -1.01 18.79
C GLN A 398 12.74 -1.96 17.59
N THR A 399 13.83 -1.81 16.83
CA THR A 399 14.09 -2.54 15.59
C THR A 399 14.05 -4.05 15.81
N THR A 400 14.68 -4.57 16.87
CA THR A 400 14.73 -5.98 17.19
C THR A 400 13.35 -6.59 17.38
N ARG A 401 12.43 -5.91 18.09
CA ARG A 401 11.05 -6.37 18.26
C ARG A 401 10.27 -6.38 16.95
N LEU A 402 10.45 -5.36 16.13
CA LEU A 402 9.81 -5.27 14.82
C LEU A 402 10.29 -6.35 13.86
N ILE A 403 11.60 -6.70 13.88
CA ILE A 403 12.18 -7.76 13.04
C ILE A 403 11.65 -9.15 13.43
N GLN A 404 11.24 -9.38 14.68
CA GLN A 404 10.61 -10.64 15.07
C GLN A 404 9.28 -10.89 14.32
N LEU A 405 8.58 -9.82 13.93
CA LEU A 405 7.31 -9.89 13.19
C LEU A 405 7.53 -10.04 11.68
N TYR A 406 8.61 -9.49 11.15
CA TYR A 406 8.78 -9.17 9.75
C TYR A 406 8.92 -10.39 8.81
N VAL A 407 9.68 -11.38 9.18
CA VAL A 407 10.13 -12.46 8.26
C VAL A 407 9.02 -13.43 7.85
N VAL A 408 7.95 -13.58 8.65
CA VAL A 408 6.90 -14.59 8.45
C VAL A 408 6.12 -14.38 7.15
N GLY A 409 5.70 -13.14 6.87
CA GLY A 409 4.89 -12.79 5.69
C GLY A 409 5.63 -13.10 4.39
N VAL A 410 6.89 -12.72 4.33
CA VAL A 410 7.78 -12.96 3.17
C VAL A 410 7.90 -14.45 2.86
N PHE A 411 8.18 -15.30 3.87
CA PHE A 411 8.36 -16.73 3.63
C PHE A 411 7.06 -17.47 3.31
N ILE A 412 5.89 -16.99 3.79
CA ILE A 412 4.59 -17.47 3.30
C ILE A 412 4.47 -17.18 1.80
N SER A 413 4.77 -15.95 1.39
CA SER A 413 4.72 -15.53 0.00
C SER A 413 5.67 -16.34 -0.88
N PHE A 414 6.94 -16.44 -0.48
CA PHE A 414 7.96 -17.20 -1.21
C PHE A 414 7.59 -18.66 -1.37
N THR A 415 7.16 -19.32 -0.30
CA THR A 415 6.82 -20.74 -0.32
C THR A 415 5.64 -21.02 -1.24
N LEU A 416 4.57 -20.21 -1.15
CA LEU A 416 3.41 -20.38 -2.02
C LEU A 416 3.71 -20.02 -3.48
N SER A 417 4.55 -19.02 -3.72
CA SER A 417 5.03 -18.67 -5.06
C SER A 417 5.81 -19.82 -5.70
N GLN A 418 6.74 -20.43 -4.95
CA GLN A 418 7.47 -21.62 -5.44
C GLN A 418 6.54 -22.77 -5.76
N LEU A 419 5.56 -23.06 -4.91
CA LEU A 419 4.54 -24.09 -5.15
C LEU A 419 3.71 -23.76 -6.42
N GLY A 420 3.34 -22.51 -6.60
CA GLY A 420 2.68 -22.02 -7.81
C GLY A 420 3.51 -22.25 -9.06
N MET A 421 4.81 -21.93 -9.01
CA MET A 421 5.74 -22.17 -10.10
C MET A 421 5.92 -23.65 -10.43
N ILE A 422 5.96 -24.54 -9.43
CA ILE A 422 6.00 -26.01 -9.66
C ILE A 422 4.76 -26.45 -10.46
N LYS A 423 3.56 -25.97 -10.11
CA LYS A 423 2.33 -26.24 -10.87
C LYS A 423 2.39 -25.65 -12.28
N HIS A 424 2.95 -24.47 -12.44
CA HIS A 424 3.16 -23.83 -13.74
C HIS A 424 4.03 -24.74 -14.64
N TRP A 425 5.18 -25.19 -14.16
CA TRP A 425 6.07 -26.06 -14.93
C TRP A 425 5.46 -27.44 -15.20
N ASN A 426 4.69 -28.01 -14.26
CA ASN A 426 3.96 -29.25 -14.48
C ASN A 426 2.95 -29.14 -15.64
N ARG A 427 2.26 -27.98 -15.75
CA ARG A 427 1.34 -27.71 -16.87
C ARG A 427 2.09 -27.60 -18.19
N GLN A 428 3.24 -26.91 -18.20
CA GLN A 428 4.07 -26.79 -19.42
C GLN A 428 4.65 -28.14 -19.89
N LEU A 429 5.05 -29.02 -18.97
CA LEU A 429 5.55 -30.37 -19.29
C LEU A 429 4.51 -31.24 -20.00
N ARG A 430 3.21 -30.99 -19.78
CA ARG A 430 2.13 -31.72 -20.46
C ARG A 430 1.93 -31.28 -21.91
N THR A 431 2.34 -30.06 -22.27
CA THR A 431 2.10 -29.46 -23.59
C THR A 431 3.33 -29.49 -24.50
N ARG A 432 4.56 -29.58 -23.99
CA ARG A 432 5.80 -29.54 -24.75
C ARG A 432 6.30 -30.95 -25.09
N GLN A 433 6.56 -31.17 -26.38
CA GLN A 433 6.95 -32.49 -26.92
C GLN A 433 8.44 -32.60 -27.29
N SER A 434 9.16 -31.49 -27.51
CA SER A 434 10.58 -31.55 -27.94
C SER A 434 11.50 -31.87 -26.74
N GLY A 435 12.51 -32.75 -26.95
CA GLY A 435 13.40 -33.24 -25.91
C GLY A 435 14.22 -32.12 -25.24
N GLN A 436 14.73 -31.18 -26.02
CA GLN A 436 15.57 -30.09 -25.51
C GLN A 436 14.76 -29.05 -24.71
N GLU A 437 13.55 -28.71 -25.17
CA GLU A 437 12.65 -27.83 -24.44
C GLU A 437 12.14 -28.46 -23.15
N ARG A 438 11.84 -29.77 -23.19
CA ARG A 438 11.42 -30.53 -22.00
C ARG A 438 12.50 -30.53 -20.91
N MET A 439 13.77 -30.70 -21.29
CA MET A 439 14.90 -30.68 -20.35
C MET A 439 15.06 -29.30 -19.70
N SER A 440 14.88 -28.22 -20.44
CA SER A 440 14.89 -26.85 -19.90
C SER A 440 13.80 -26.65 -18.86
N VAL A 441 12.57 -27.08 -19.15
CA VAL A 441 11.43 -27.00 -18.20
C VAL A 441 11.65 -27.87 -16.96
N LEU A 442 12.23 -29.06 -17.12
CA LEU A 442 12.58 -29.94 -15.99
C LEU A 442 13.61 -29.29 -15.06
N ARG A 443 14.65 -28.65 -15.61
CA ARG A 443 15.64 -27.89 -14.83
C ARG A 443 14.97 -26.75 -14.07
N SER A 444 14.13 -25.95 -14.73
CA SER A 444 13.40 -24.86 -14.08
C SER A 444 12.48 -25.36 -12.95
N ARG A 445 11.78 -26.48 -13.20
CA ARG A 445 10.97 -27.16 -12.18
C ARG A 445 11.81 -27.61 -10.98
N ALA A 446 12.96 -28.24 -11.24
CA ALA A 446 13.86 -28.70 -10.16
C ALA A 446 14.34 -27.53 -9.29
N VAL A 447 14.72 -26.38 -9.88
CA VAL A 447 15.09 -25.18 -9.15
C VAL A 447 13.95 -24.70 -8.25
N ASN A 448 12.70 -24.67 -8.73
CA ASN A 448 11.56 -24.27 -7.92
C ASN A 448 11.18 -25.30 -6.85
N ILE A 449 11.42 -26.62 -7.06
CA ILE A 449 11.26 -27.64 -6.01
C ILE A 449 12.26 -27.42 -4.89
N VAL A 450 13.54 -27.21 -5.21
CA VAL A 450 14.57 -26.89 -4.20
C VAL A 450 14.22 -25.58 -3.48
N GLY A 451 13.75 -24.57 -4.24
CA GLY A 451 13.26 -23.30 -3.67
C GLY A 451 12.11 -23.52 -2.69
N PHE A 452 11.12 -24.31 -3.06
CA PHE A 452 9.96 -24.64 -2.21
C PHE A 452 10.38 -25.35 -0.91
N MET A 453 11.24 -26.38 -1.02
CA MET A 453 11.74 -27.11 0.15
C MET A 453 12.53 -26.19 1.09
N MET A 454 13.40 -25.35 0.52
CA MET A 454 14.23 -24.42 1.28
C MET A 454 13.39 -23.34 1.97
N THR A 455 12.52 -22.65 1.23
CA THR A 455 11.68 -21.60 1.81
C THR A 455 10.64 -22.14 2.78
N GLY A 456 10.10 -23.35 2.53
CA GLY A 456 9.22 -24.04 3.44
C GLY A 456 9.92 -24.46 4.75
N LEU A 457 11.15 -24.98 4.65
CA LEU A 457 11.95 -25.29 5.83
C LEU A 457 12.24 -24.03 6.65
N VAL A 458 12.65 -22.94 6.00
CA VAL A 458 12.87 -21.64 6.68
C VAL A 458 11.58 -21.16 7.34
N LEU A 459 10.43 -21.23 6.67
CA LEU A 459 9.14 -20.85 7.24
C LEU A 459 8.84 -21.65 8.53
N ILE A 460 9.07 -22.96 8.53
CA ILE A 460 8.88 -23.81 9.71
C ILE A 460 9.82 -23.36 10.84
N ILE A 461 11.10 -23.13 10.54
CA ILE A 461 12.09 -22.68 11.52
C ILE A 461 11.69 -21.31 12.09
N VAL A 462 11.30 -20.36 11.24
CA VAL A 462 10.85 -19.01 11.65
C VAL A 462 9.64 -19.12 12.58
N LEU A 463 8.64 -19.91 12.22
CA LEU A 463 7.46 -20.11 13.07
C LEU A 463 7.82 -20.77 14.40
N ALA A 464 8.64 -21.81 14.39
CA ALA A 464 9.04 -22.52 15.61
C ALA A 464 9.86 -21.62 16.56
N THR A 465 10.75 -20.77 16.03
CA THR A 465 11.70 -19.99 16.84
C THR A 465 11.19 -18.61 17.24
N LYS A 466 10.30 -18.01 16.45
CA LYS A 466 9.80 -16.64 16.67
C LYS A 466 8.34 -16.56 17.10
N PHE A 467 7.61 -17.67 17.14
CA PHE A 467 6.18 -17.64 17.48
C PHE A 467 5.90 -16.96 18.82
N THR A 468 6.60 -17.36 19.87
CA THR A 468 6.48 -16.77 21.22
C THR A 468 7.06 -15.36 21.33
N HIS A 469 7.89 -14.94 20.37
CA HIS A 469 8.57 -13.63 20.36
C HIS A 469 7.85 -12.60 19.46
N GLY A 470 6.61 -12.89 19.02
CA GLY A 470 5.80 -11.93 18.28
C GLY A 470 5.32 -12.38 16.90
N ALA A 471 5.86 -13.44 16.31
CA ALA A 471 5.45 -13.90 14.98
C ALA A 471 3.94 -14.26 14.89
N TRP A 472 3.31 -14.65 16.01
CA TRP A 472 1.86 -14.87 16.10
C TRP A 472 1.05 -13.59 15.78
N ILE A 473 1.58 -12.40 16.11
CA ILE A 473 0.95 -11.11 15.80
C ILE A 473 0.86 -10.93 14.27
N THR A 474 1.94 -11.27 13.56
CA THR A 474 1.95 -11.21 12.09
C THR A 474 0.94 -12.17 11.48
N LEU A 475 0.84 -13.40 11.98
CA LEU A 475 -0.19 -14.34 11.52
C LEU A 475 -1.60 -13.81 11.78
N LEU A 476 -1.82 -13.19 12.94
CA LEU A 476 -3.09 -12.55 13.27
C LEU A 476 -3.40 -11.38 12.33
N MET A 477 -2.41 -10.50 12.05
CA MET A 477 -2.57 -9.41 11.10
C MET A 477 -2.89 -9.92 9.69
N ILE A 478 -2.22 -10.99 9.24
CA ILE A 478 -2.50 -11.63 7.94
C ILE A 478 -3.92 -12.20 7.93
N ALA A 479 -4.35 -12.88 9.00
CA ALA A 479 -5.70 -13.44 9.10
C ALA A 479 -6.77 -12.34 9.09
N ILE A 480 -6.56 -11.25 9.80
CA ILE A 480 -7.45 -10.08 9.80
C ILE A 480 -7.51 -9.45 8.40
N ALA A 481 -6.36 -9.21 7.76
CA ALA A 481 -6.31 -8.65 6.41
C ALA A 481 -7.06 -9.55 5.40
N PHE A 482 -6.85 -10.87 5.48
CA PHE A 482 -7.53 -11.87 4.66
C PHE A 482 -9.05 -11.86 4.89
N GLY A 483 -9.50 -11.82 6.15
CA GLY A 483 -10.92 -11.74 6.51
C GLY A 483 -11.58 -10.46 6.01
N ILE A 484 -10.92 -9.31 6.14
CA ILE A 484 -11.39 -8.02 5.60
C ILE A 484 -11.53 -8.10 4.08
N GLN A 485 -10.55 -8.65 3.38
CA GLN A 485 -10.57 -8.77 1.91
C GLN A 485 -11.70 -9.67 1.43
N ILE A 486 -11.95 -10.80 2.09
CA ILE A 486 -13.10 -11.68 1.77
C ILE A 486 -14.42 -10.96 2.02
N SER A 487 -14.56 -10.28 3.15
CA SER A 487 -15.78 -9.55 3.49
C SER A 487 -16.10 -8.46 2.45
N ILE A 488 -15.09 -7.70 2.03
CA ILE A 488 -15.23 -6.68 0.98
C ILE A 488 -15.64 -7.33 -0.36
N HIS A 489 -15.01 -8.44 -0.73
CA HIS A 489 -15.33 -9.15 -1.97
C HIS A 489 -16.78 -9.66 -1.97
N HIS A 490 -17.22 -10.29 -0.90
CA HIS A 490 -18.59 -10.75 -0.76
C HIS A 490 -19.59 -9.58 -0.84
N HIS A 491 -19.29 -8.45 -0.21
CA HIS A 491 -20.11 -7.24 -0.30
C HIS A 491 -20.24 -6.74 -1.75
N TYR A 492 -19.14 -6.66 -2.50
CA TYR A 492 -19.16 -6.23 -3.90
C TYR A 492 -19.89 -7.23 -4.82
N GLU A 493 -19.73 -8.53 -4.59
CA GLU A 493 -20.48 -9.55 -5.35
C GLU A 493 -21.99 -9.46 -5.08
N THR A 494 -22.39 -9.21 -3.83
CA THR A 494 -23.79 -8.98 -3.46
C THR A 494 -24.35 -7.74 -4.16
N ILE A 495 -23.60 -6.62 -4.15
CA ILE A 495 -24.00 -5.41 -4.88
C ILE A 495 -24.11 -5.69 -6.38
N ARG A 496 -23.11 -6.37 -6.96
CA ARG A 496 -23.08 -6.67 -8.40
C ARG A 496 -24.26 -7.54 -8.81
N SER A 497 -24.62 -8.54 -8.00
CA SER A 497 -25.79 -9.40 -8.26
C SER A 497 -27.09 -8.62 -8.19
N GLN A 498 -27.23 -7.70 -7.23
CA GLN A 498 -28.43 -6.86 -7.08
C GLN A 498 -28.55 -5.79 -8.19
N LEU A 499 -27.42 -5.30 -8.69
CA LEU A 499 -27.40 -4.29 -9.77
C LEU A 499 -27.48 -4.90 -11.16
N ARG A 500 -27.39 -6.23 -11.29
CA ARG A 500 -27.49 -6.90 -12.58
C ARG A 500 -28.92 -6.78 -13.14
N VAL A 501 -29.02 -6.40 -14.39
CA VAL A 501 -30.31 -6.35 -15.10
C VAL A 501 -30.50 -7.69 -15.78
N ASP A 502 -31.36 -8.55 -15.21
CA ASP A 502 -31.63 -9.89 -15.75
C ASP A 502 -32.66 -9.85 -16.88
N ASP A 503 -33.64 -8.92 -16.83
CA ASP A 503 -34.64 -8.71 -17.87
C ASP A 503 -34.67 -7.24 -18.30
N TRP A 504 -34.07 -6.95 -19.47
CA TRP A 504 -34.05 -5.62 -20.06
C TRP A 504 -35.46 -5.14 -20.47
N ASN A 505 -36.37 -6.03 -20.88
CA ASN A 505 -37.71 -5.65 -21.33
C ASN A 505 -38.58 -5.24 -20.14
N ALA A 506 -38.56 -6.01 -19.06
CA ALA A 506 -39.28 -5.66 -17.83
C ALA A 506 -38.79 -4.34 -17.23
N ARG A 507 -37.47 -4.05 -17.34
CA ARG A 507 -36.85 -2.81 -16.80
C ARG A 507 -37.03 -1.59 -17.70
N ARG A 508 -37.44 -1.76 -18.95
CA ARG A 508 -37.78 -0.65 -19.88
C ARG A 508 -39.20 -0.14 -19.69
N ALA A 509 -40.06 -0.88 -18.96
CA ALA A 509 -41.42 -0.47 -18.71
C ALA A 509 -41.44 0.88 -17.97
N LEU A 510 -42.14 1.85 -18.55
CA LEU A 510 -42.35 3.14 -17.90
C LEU A 510 -43.34 2.97 -16.75
N PRO A 511 -43.18 3.74 -15.65
CA PRO A 511 -44.16 3.76 -14.59
C PRO A 511 -45.50 4.25 -15.16
N THR A 512 -46.59 3.62 -14.72
CA THR A 512 -47.95 3.93 -15.22
C THR A 512 -48.39 5.37 -14.95
N ARG A 513 -47.94 5.92 -13.83
CA ARG A 513 -48.23 7.31 -13.41
C ARG A 513 -47.07 7.88 -12.62
N VAL A 514 -46.89 9.19 -12.75
CA VAL A 514 -45.91 9.97 -11.98
C VAL A 514 -46.67 10.90 -11.04
N ARG A 515 -46.41 10.78 -9.73
CA ARG A 515 -46.93 11.70 -8.73
C ARG A 515 -45.85 12.56 -8.16
N ALA A 516 -46.10 13.86 -8.13
CA ALA A 516 -45.18 14.84 -7.53
C ALA A 516 -45.70 15.29 -6.17
N LEU A 517 -44.91 15.11 -5.13
CA LEU A 517 -45.11 15.70 -3.81
C LEU A 517 -44.14 16.84 -3.64
N VAL A 518 -44.61 18.06 -3.43
CA VAL A 518 -43.75 19.22 -3.18
C VAL A 518 -43.82 19.56 -1.70
N LEU A 519 -42.70 19.40 -1.02
CA LEU A 519 -42.60 19.73 0.41
C LEU A 519 -42.48 21.24 0.59
N VAL A 520 -43.36 21.83 1.36
CA VAL A 520 -43.39 23.26 1.62
C VAL A 520 -43.54 23.56 3.12
N SER A 521 -42.68 24.38 3.67
CA SER A 521 -42.87 24.92 5.03
C SER A 521 -43.52 26.30 5.03
N SER A 522 -43.40 27.01 3.93
CA SER A 522 -44.06 28.31 3.63
C SER A 522 -44.01 28.51 2.12
N LEU A 523 -44.92 29.31 1.58
CA LEU A 523 -44.93 29.67 0.16
C LEU A 523 -43.88 30.79 -0.12
N SER A 524 -42.62 30.41 -0.02
CA SER A 524 -41.44 31.26 -0.29
C SER A 524 -40.95 31.12 -1.72
N ARG A 525 -40.03 31.97 -2.18
CA ARG A 525 -39.42 31.89 -3.52
C ARG A 525 -38.84 30.51 -3.84
N PRO A 526 -38.07 29.85 -2.94
CA PRO A 526 -37.63 28.45 -3.15
C PRO A 526 -38.77 27.46 -3.34
N ALA A 527 -39.88 27.61 -2.55
CA ALA A 527 -41.04 26.75 -2.67
C ALA A 527 -41.75 26.97 -4.03
N MET A 528 -41.92 28.19 -4.48
CA MET A 528 -42.50 28.50 -5.79
C MET A 528 -41.66 27.93 -6.94
N ARG A 529 -40.33 28.01 -6.86
CA ARG A 529 -39.42 27.38 -7.84
C ARG A 529 -39.57 25.86 -7.84
N ALA A 530 -39.70 25.23 -6.67
CA ALA A 530 -39.93 23.79 -6.56
C ALA A 530 -41.29 23.37 -7.16
N ILE A 531 -42.35 24.17 -6.94
CA ILE A 531 -43.65 23.97 -7.56
C ILE A 531 -43.56 24.08 -9.08
N ALA A 532 -42.88 25.13 -9.60
CA ALA A 532 -42.66 25.30 -11.01
C ALA A 532 -41.89 24.12 -11.64
N ALA A 533 -40.83 23.65 -10.99
CA ALA A 533 -40.04 22.52 -11.43
C ALA A 533 -40.89 21.21 -11.44
N ALA A 534 -41.72 21.00 -10.42
CA ALA A 534 -42.64 19.86 -10.35
C ALA A 534 -43.69 19.91 -11.46
N ARG A 535 -44.25 21.09 -11.78
CA ARG A 535 -45.20 21.26 -12.88
C ARG A 535 -44.56 21.06 -14.24
N ALA A 536 -43.34 21.56 -14.42
CA ALA A 536 -42.57 21.39 -15.66
C ALA A 536 -42.24 19.92 -16.00
N SER A 537 -42.19 19.04 -15.00
CA SER A 537 -42.04 17.60 -15.22
C SER A 537 -43.33 16.88 -15.68
N SER A 538 -44.44 17.61 -15.84
CA SER A 538 -45.73 17.10 -16.29
C SER A 538 -46.21 15.83 -15.57
N PRO A 539 -46.24 15.81 -14.22
CA PRO A 539 -46.69 14.64 -13.47
C PRO A 539 -48.18 14.41 -13.66
N THR A 540 -48.64 13.17 -13.48
CA THR A 540 -50.07 12.83 -13.54
C THR A 540 -50.87 13.54 -12.43
N SER A 541 -50.24 13.74 -11.27
CA SER A 541 -50.80 14.54 -10.18
C SER A 541 -49.69 15.21 -9.39
N ILE A 542 -50.01 16.42 -8.89
CA ILE A 542 -49.13 17.19 -8.05
C ILE A 542 -49.86 17.59 -6.77
N GLU A 543 -49.16 17.52 -5.64
CA GLU A 543 -49.67 17.80 -4.32
C GLU A 543 -48.62 18.55 -3.50
N LEU A 544 -49.04 19.65 -2.85
CA LEU A 544 -48.23 20.32 -1.85
C LEU A 544 -48.39 19.64 -0.50
N VAL A 545 -47.31 19.39 0.18
CA VAL A 545 -47.34 18.78 1.51
C VAL A 545 -46.63 19.70 2.50
N SER A 546 -47.38 20.13 3.52
CA SER A 546 -46.83 20.92 4.61
C SER A 546 -47.04 20.20 5.93
N VAL A 547 -46.05 20.35 6.83
CA VAL A 547 -46.14 19.84 8.20
C VAL A 547 -46.35 21.02 9.12
N VAL A 548 -47.37 20.95 9.98
CA VAL A 548 -47.74 21.99 10.92
C VAL A 548 -47.71 21.44 12.34
N ALA A 549 -47.15 22.20 13.27
CA ALA A 549 -47.04 21.80 14.68
C ALA A 549 -48.22 22.29 15.53
N ASP A 550 -48.84 23.42 15.12
CA ASP A 550 -49.93 24.05 15.83
C ASP A 550 -50.91 24.75 14.88
N ASP A 551 -52.08 25.19 15.40
CA ASP A 551 -53.13 25.84 14.64
C ASP A 551 -52.71 27.21 14.06
N GLU A 552 -51.74 27.88 14.64
CA GLU A 552 -51.22 29.16 14.15
C GLU A 552 -50.42 28.97 12.86
N GLU A 553 -49.55 27.97 12.81
CA GLU A 553 -48.82 27.59 11.61
C GLU A 553 -49.76 27.13 10.49
N GLU A 554 -50.80 26.34 10.86
CA GLU A 554 -51.84 25.90 9.93
C GLU A 554 -52.56 27.06 9.29
N ASN A 555 -53.06 27.99 10.08
CA ASN A 555 -53.75 29.18 9.61
C ASN A 555 -52.88 30.11 8.78
N LYS A 556 -51.57 30.17 9.06
CA LYS A 556 -50.58 30.96 8.32
C LYS A 556 -50.38 30.38 6.93
N ILE A 557 -50.10 29.08 6.80
CA ILE A 557 -49.86 28.45 5.50
C ILE A 557 -51.11 28.42 4.63
N LEU A 558 -52.33 28.21 5.23
CA LEU A 558 -53.57 28.25 4.50
C LEU A 558 -53.86 29.64 3.93
N ARG A 559 -53.59 30.71 4.69
CA ARG A 559 -53.72 32.09 4.17
C ARG A 559 -52.75 32.35 3.03
N GLN A 560 -51.50 31.94 3.14
CA GLN A 560 -50.49 32.06 2.08
C GLN A 560 -50.91 31.29 0.82
N TRP A 561 -51.40 30.05 1.00
CA TRP A 561 -51.84 29.21 -0.12
C TRP A 561 -53.03 29.84 -0.87
N LYS A 562 -54.07 30.30 -0.13
CA LYS A 562 -55.21 30.98 -0.71
C LYS A 562 -54.80 32.28 -1.43
N ALA A 563 -53.92 33.07 -0.84
CA ALA A 563 -53.42 34.32 -1.43
C ALA A 563 -52.55 34.12 -2.66
N SER A 564 -51.84 32.98 -2.76
CA SER A 564 -50.90 32.69 -3.85
C SER A 564 -51.61 32.32 -5.18
N GLY A 565 -52.89 31.90 -5.15
CA GLY A 565 -53.62 31.43 -6.33
C GLY A 565 -53.01 30.20 -7.01
N VAL A 566 -52.15 29.46 -6.34
CA VAL A 566 -51.49 28.27 -6.92
C VAL A 566 -52.53 27.16 -7.10
N PRO A 567 -52.77 26.67 -8.34
CA PRO A 567 -53.78 25.65 -8.60
C PRO A 567 -53.25 24.21 -8.32
N VAL A 568 -52.76 24.00 -7.11
CA VAL A 568 -52.24 22.69 -6.64
C VAL A 568 -52.81 22.42 -5.25
N PRO A 569 -53.39 21.23 -4.99
CA PRO A 569 -53.94 20.91 -3.69
C PRO A 569 -52.87 20.90 -2.60
N LEU A 570 -53.22 21.41 -1.42
CA LEU A 570 -52.38 21.45 -0.23
C LEU A 570 -52.88 20.42 0.78
N THR A 571 -51.97 19.52 1.18
CA THR A 571 -52.19 18.56 2.26
C THR A 571 -51.40 18.99 3.50
N LEU A 572 -52.10 19.12 4.61
CA LEU A 572 -51.48 19.47 5.92
C LEU A 572 -51.32 18.20 6.74
N LEU A 573 -50.14 18.03 7.28
CA LEU A 573 -49.78 16.91 8.16
C LEU A 573 -49.50 17.48 9.57
N SER A 574 -50.23 16.96 10.56
CA SER A 574 -50.03 17.39 11.94
C SER A 574 -48.80 16.71 12.59
N ALA A 575 -47.93 17.52 13.19
CA ALA A 575 -46.73 17.07 13.92
C ALA A 575 -46.68 17.70 15.33
N PRO A 576 -47.55 17.31 16.26
CA PRO A 576 -47.67 17.91 17.58
C PRO A 576 -46.36 17.78 18.40
N TYR A 577 -45.53 16.79 18.08
CA TYR A 577 -44.20 16.59 18.70
C TYR A 577 -43.05 17.23 17.93
N ARG A 578 -43.32 18.06 16.92
CA ARG A 578 -42.34 18.74 16.06
C ARG A 578 -41.33 17.83 15.35
N ASP A 579 -41.64 16.55 15.19
CA ASP A 579 -40.85 15.60 14.40
C ASP A 579 -41.33 15.59 12.92
N ILE A 580 -40.91 16.61 12.21
CA ILE A 580 -41.29 16.82 10.78
C ILE A 580 -40.82 15.65 9.91
N ALA A 581 -39.62 15.11 10.15
CA ALA A 581 -39.03 14.10 9.30
C ALA A 581 -39.80 12.77 9.37
N SER A 582 -40.20 12.32 10.57
CA SER A 582 -40.95 11.08 10.75
C SER A 582 -42.33 11.16 10.16
N VAL A 583 -43.01 12.31 10.31
CA VAL A 583 -44.37 12.52 9.77
C VAL A 583 -44.36 12.49 8.23
N ILE A 584 -43.45 13.19 7.58
CA ILE A 584 -43.28 13.17 6.12
C ILE A 584 -42.94 11.73 5.67
N LEU A 585 -42.00 11.07 6.36
CA LEU A 585 -41.58 9.71 6.01
C LEU A 585 -42.75 8.72 6.10
N GLN A 586 -43.57 8.83 7.13
CA GLN A 586 -44.77 8.00 7.31
C GLN A 586 -45.78 8.24 6.20
N TYR A 587 -46.03 9.50 5.85
CA TYR A 587 -46.92 9.88 4.76
C TYR A 587 -46.44 9.33 3.41
N VAL A 588 -45.17 9.55 3.08
CA VAL A 588 -44.56 9.06 1.83
C VAL A 588 -44.59 7.54 1.75
N ARG A 589 -44.28 6.83 2.85
CA ARG A 589 -44.39 5.37 2.94
C ARG A 589 -45.85 4.88 2.77
N GLY A 590 -46.82 5.58 3.38
CA GLY A 590 -48.23 5.29 3.23
C GLY A 590 -48.69 5.42 1.76
N ARG A 591 -48.35 6.53 1.11
CA ARG A 591 -48.64 6.76 -0.31
C ARG A 591 -47.98 5.71 -1.21
N ARG A 592 -46.71 5.37 -0.94
CA ARG A 592 -46.00 4.34 -1.72
C ARG A 592 -46.61 2.94 -1.57
N ARG A 593 -47.06 2.57 -0.37
CA ARG A 593 -47.76 1.28 -0.14
C ARG A 593 -49.10 1.21 -0.86
N ALA A 594 -49.84 2.31 -0.87
CA ALA A 594 -51.13 2.37 -1.52
C ALA A 594 -51.04 2.24 -3.06
N MET A 595 -49.90 2.64 -3.65
CA MET A 595 -49.75 2.73 -5.11
C MET A 595 -48.36 2.21 -5.55
N PRO A 596 -48.12 0.90 -5.51
CA PRO A 596 -46.78 0.32 -5.74
C PRO A 596 -46.28 0.40 -7.18
N THR A 597 -47.19 0.60 -8.18
CA THR A 597 -46.82 0.70 -9.61
C THR A 597 -46.58 2.13 -10.09
N GLU A 598 -46.87 3.14 -9.25
CA GLU A 598 -46.68 4.55 -9.59
C GLU A 598 -45.29 5.04 -9.12
N MET A 599 -44.71 5.98 -9.87
CA MET A 599 -43.51 6.64 -9.46
C MET A 599 -43.83 7.86 -8.58
N LEU A 600 -43.28 7.89 -7.37
CA LEU A 600 -43.48 8.99 -6.43
C LEU A 600 -42.20 9.86 -6.44
N VAL A 601 -42.35 11.11 -6.88
CA VAL A 601 -41.27 12.11 -6.90
C VAL A 601 -41.51 13.13 -5.80
N VAL A 602 -40.57 13.24 -4.87
CA VAL A 602 -40.62 14.22 -3.77
C VAL A 602 -39.69 15.40 -4.12
N TYR A 603 -40.32 16.55 -4.35
CA TYR A 603 -39.58 17.81 -4.61
C TYR A 603 -39.31 18.53 -3.29
N MET A 604 -38.03 18.79 -3.03
CA MET A 604 -37.56 19.46 -1.82
C MET A 604 -36.92 20.81 -2.20
N PRO A 605 -37.54 21.95 -1.87
CA PRO A 605 -36.88 23.23 -2.01
C PRO A 605 -35.72 23.32 -1.01
N GLN A 606 -34.56 23.74 -1.47
CA GLN A 606 -33.38 23.93 -0.64
C GLN A 606 -32.72 25.26 -0.99
N PHE A 607 -32.59 26.15 -0.02
CA PHE A 607 -31.76 27.34 -0.22
C PHE A 607 -30.28 27.01 0.03
N LEU A 608 -29.43 27.61 -0.77
CA LEU A 608 -27.98 27.48 -0.66
C LEU A 608 -27.41 28.80 -0.12
N VAL A 609 -26.57 28.68 0.88
CA VAL A 609 -25.86 29.79 1.49
C VAL A 609 -24.55 30.08 0.75
N SER A 610 -24.10 31.33 0.74
CA SER A 610 -22.93 31.75 -0.01
C SER A 610 -21.61 31.25 0.59
N HIS A 611 -21.55 31.08 1.92
CA HIS A 611 -20.35 30.64 2.62
C HIS A 611 -20.59 29.33 3.38
N TRP A 612 -19.61 28.45 3.37
CA TRP A 612 -19.71 27.11 3.98
C TRP A 612 -20.00 27.13 5.50
N TRP A 613 -19.52 28.15 6.22
CA TRP A 613 -19.73 28.31 7.67
C TRP A 613 -21.17 28.70 8.03
N GLU A 614 -21.89 29.36 7.12
CA GLU A 614 -23.30 29.73 7.32
C GLU A 614 -24.20 28.49 7.46
N ASN A 615 -23.77 27.33 6.90
CA ASN A 615 -24.47 26.07 7.09
C ASN A 615 -24.58 25.63 8.55
N PHE A 616 -23.65 26.06 9.43
CA PHE A 616 -23.75 25.75 10.87
C PHE A 616 -24.83 26.55 11.60
N VAL A 617 -25.20 27.69 11.07
CA VAL A 617 -26.22 28.58 11.67
C VAL A 617 -27.63 28.17 11.23
N HIS A 618 -27.75 27.45 10.10
CA HIS A 618 -29.04 27.03 9.57
C HIS A 618 -29.39 25.61 9.97
N ASN A 619 -30.71 25.41 10.22
CA ASN A 619 -31.23 24.10 10.62
C ASN A 619 -31.06 23.08 9.48
N GLN A 620 -30.29 22.02 9.72
CA GLN A 620 -30.01 20.95 8.75
C GLN A 620 -31.16 19.92 8.62
N SER A 621 -32.41 20.30 8.96
CA SER A 621 -33.59 19.41 8.87
C SER A 621 -33.80 18.84 7.48
N ALA A 622 -33.56 19.64 6.43
CA ALA A 622 -33.64 19.20 5.03
C ALA A 622 -32.67 18.06 4.70
N LEU A 623 -31.44 18.09 5.27
CA LEU A 623 -30.44 17.05 5.07
C LEU A 623 -30.85 15.73 5.74
N ARG A 624 -31.39 15.79 6.96
CA ARG A 624 -31.90 14.62 7.69
C ARG A 624 -33.11 14.00 6.97
N LEU A 625 -34.04 14.84 6.52
CA LEU A 625 -35.23 14.38 5.78
C LEU A 625 -34.84 13.73 4.46
N ARG A 626 -33.91 14.33 3.71
CA ARG A 626 -33.36 13.73 2.48
C ARG A 626 -32.74 12.36 2.74
N ALA A 627 -31.90 12.24 3.77
CA ALA A 627 -31.27 10.97 4.13
C ALA A 627 -32.31 9.90 4.50
N ALA A 628 -33.37 10.28 5.23
CA ALA A 628 -34.45 9.39 5.62
C ALA A 628 -35.30 8.95 4.39
N LEU A 629 -35.61 9.84 3.48
CA LEU A 629 -36.38 9.55 2.26
C LEU A 629 -35.59 8.68 1.27
N LEU A 630 -34.26 8.79 1.18
CA LEU A 630 -33.40 7.91 0.37
C LEU A 630 -33.53 6.43 0.78
N GLY A 631 -33.88 6.15 2.03
CA GLY A 631 -34.15 4.79 2.53
C GLY A 631 -35.53 4.23 2.15
N VAL A 632 -36.39 4.95 1.39
CA VAL A 632 -37.73 4.47 0.96
C VAL A 632 -37.66 3.94 -0.47
N PRO A 633 -37.84 2.63 -0.70
CA PRO A 633 -37.78 2.07 -2.04
C PRO A 633 -38.84 2.64 -2.98
N GLY A 634 -38.45 2.99 -4.21
CA GLY A 634 -39.36 3.47 -5.26
C GLY A 634 -39.78 4.93 -5.12
N VAL A 635 -39.13 5.70 -4.27
CA VAL A 635 -39.28 7.15 -4.16
C VAL A 635 -38.11 7.82 -4.87
N VAL A 636 -38.39 8.80 -5.72
CA VAL A 636 -37.40 9.67 -6.36
C VAL A 636 -37.37 10.99 -5.62
N ILE A 637 -36.19 11.50 -5.28
CA ILE A 637 -36.04 12.79 -4.60
C ILE A 637 -35.44 13.79 -5.58
N SER A 638 -36.16 14.90 -5.80
CA SER A 638 -35.70 16.03 -6.60
C SER A 638 -35.43 17.23 -5.67
N VAL A 639 -34.17 17.57 -5.50
CA VAL A 639 -33.77 18.77 -4.74
C VAL A 639 -33.74 19.96 -5.68
N VAL A 640 -34.52 20.99 -5.38
CA VAL A 640 -34.58 22.23 -6.17
C VAL A 640 -33.83 23.34 -5.44
N PRO A 641 -32.59 23.67 -5.88
CA PRO A 641 -31.77 24.64 -5.19
C PRO A 641 -32.22 26.08 -5.50
N TRP A 642 -32.02 26.95 -4.51
CA TRP A 642 -32.18 28.39 -4.61
C TRP A 642 -30.95 29.05 -3.99
N GLN A 643 -30.23 29.86 -4.76
CA GLN A 643 -29.07 30.61 -4.22
C GLN A 643 -29.55 31.93 -3.61
N LEU A 644 -29.09 32.21 -2.38
CA LEU A 644 -29.34 33.49 -1.75
C LEU A 644 -28.50 34.57 -2.49
N GLY A 645 -29.19 35.60 -3.08
CA GLY A 645 -28.55 36.65 -3.87
C GLY A 645 -28.65 36.45 -5.39
N GLU A 646 -29.29 35.37 -5.87
CA GLU A 646 -29.80 35.32 -7.25
C GLU A 646 -31.04 36.24 -7.33
N ASP A 647 -30.82 37.51 -7.70
CA ASP A 647 -31.91 38.30 -8.24
C ASP A 647 -32.35 37.64 -9.55
N ASP A 648 -33.67 37.69 -9.85
CA ASP A 648 -34.30 37.09 -11.03
C ASP A 648 -33.67 37.64 -12.33
N VAL A 649 -32.45 37.21 -12.62
CA VAL A 649 -31.91 37.35 -13.97
C VAL A 649 -32.62 36.28 -14.79
N VAL A 650 -33.66 36.70 -15.48
CA VAL A 650 -34.21 35.95 -16.61
C VAL A 650 -33.07 35.80 -17.60
N GLU A 651 -32.38 34.67 -17.54
CA GLU A 651 -31.32 34.32 -18.48
C GLU A 651 -31.87 34.25 -19.88
N GLY A 652 -31.78 35.39 -20.58
CA GLY A 652 -31.76 35.39 -22.02
C GLY A 652 -30.55 34.61 -22.49
N ARG A 653 -30.81 33.39 -23.00
CA ARG A 653 -29.99 32.63 -23.95
C ARG A 653 -28.49 33.00 -23.99
N GLN A 654 -27.68 32.50 -23.08
CA GLN A 654 -26.28 32.22 -23.39
C GLN A 654 -26.12 30.69 -23.49
N ARG A 655 -25.89 30.21 -24.71
CA ARG A 655 -25.32 28.87 -24.94
C ARG A 655 -23.93 28.91 -24.35
N VAL A 656 -23.78 28.32 -23.15
CA VAL A 656 -22.46 28.05 -22.62
C VAL A 656 -21.89 26.91 -23.47
N ASN A 657 -20.97 27.25 -24.37
CA ASN A 657 -20.09 26.26 -24.98
C ASN A 657 -19.20 25.70 -23.85
N ASP A 658 -19.60 24.59 -23.25
CA ASP A 658 -18.76 23.85 -22.32
C ASP A 658 -17.69 23.11 -23.11
N PRO A 659 -16.40 23.52 -23.04
CA PRO A 659 -15.31 22.88 -23.79
C PRO A 659 -15.01 21.47 -23.28
N PHE A 660 -15.66 21.02 -22.19
CA PHE A 660 -15.44 19.71 -21.58
C PHE A 660 -16.59 18.71 -21.78
N ALA A 661 -17.75 19.17 -22.29
CA ALA A 661 -18.88 18.29 -22.55
C ALA A 661 -18.76 17.64 -23.94
N ARG A 662 -18.40 16.36 -24.01
CA ARG A 662 -18.59 15.52 -25.18
C ARG A 662 -19.89 14.77 -25.03
N VAL A 663 -20.91 15.16 -25.78
CA VAL A 663 -22.15 14.38 -25.89
C VAL A 663 -21.91 13.27 -26.92
N ALA A 664 -21.84 12.02 -26.47
CA ALA A 664 -21.83 10.89 -27.37
C ALA A 664 -23.25 10.74 -27.98
N SER A 665 -23.37 11.00 -29.27
CA SER A 665 -24.61 10.76 -30.01
C SER A 665 -24.64 9.32 -30.52
N PRO A 666 -25.79 8.62 -30.48
CA PRO A 666 -25.91 7.27 -31.05
C PRO A 666 -25.62 7.15 -32.55
N SER A 667 -25.54 8.29 -33.27
CA SER A 667 -25.21 8.35 -34.70
C SER A 667 -23.69 8.24 -35.00
N ASP A 668 -22.81 8.31 -34.01
CA ASP A 668 -21.37 8.22 -34.23
C ASP A 668 -20.83 6.80 -34.34
N GLU A 669 -21.60 5.78 -33.90
CA GLU A 669 -21.23 4.38 -34.08
C GLU A 669 -21.39 3.87 -35.52
N SER A 670 -22.18 4.55 -36.36
CA SER A 670 -22.39 4.12 -37.75
C SER A 670 -21.30 4.57 -38.71
N LYS A 671 -20.48 5.56 -38.34
CA LYS A 671 -19.42 6.10 -39.22
C LYS A 671 -18.06 5.42 -39.06
N SER A 672 -17.82 4.67 -37.98
CA SER A 672 -16.55 3.98 -37.77
C SER A 672 -16.48 2.57 -38.41
N ARG A 673 -17.56 2.12 -39.08
CA ARG A 673 -17.60 0.79 -39.75
C ARG A 673 -17.45 0.83 -41.26
N THR A 674 -17.22 1.99 -41.88
CA THR A 674 -17.23 2.12 -43.34
C THR A 674 -15.88 2.57 -43.95
N GLU A 675 -14.79 2.57 -43.19
CA GLU A 675 -13.45 2.81 -43.75
C GLU A 675 -12.52 1.60 -43.46
N GLN A 676 -12.77 0.50 -44.18
CA GLN A 676 -11.71 -0.43 -44.58
C GLN A 676 -11.30 -0.06 -46.01
N PRO A 677 -10.01 0.20 -46.28
CA PRO A 677 -9.54 0.42 -47.66
C PRO A 677 -9.60 -0.91 -48.41
N GLY A 678 -10.38 -0.92 -49.47
CA GLY A 678 -10.44 -2.02 -50.42
C GLY A 678 -9.12 -2.22 -51.10
N ASP A 679 -8.72 -3.47 -51.14
CA ASP A 679 -7.65 -4.06 -51.94
C ASP A 679 -7.99 -3.88 -53.43
N THR A 680 -7.29 -3.00 -54.13
CA THR A 680 -7.31 -2.99 -55.59
C THR A 680 -5.98 -3.51 -56.13
N ARG A 681 -5.96 -4.79 -56.50
CA ARG A 681 -5.06 -5.32 -57.50
C ARG A 681 -5.31 -4.59 -58.82
N GLY A 682 -4.25 -4.08 -59.44
CA GLY A 682 -4.22 -3.51 -60.78
C GLY A 682 -2.80 -3.56 -61.32
N ASP A 683 -2.57 -4.60 -62.07
CA ASP A 683 -1.55 -4.97 -63.03
C ASP A 683 -0.99 -3.79 -63.86
N SER A 684 0.30 -3.82 -64.14
CA SER A 684 1.00 -3.68 -65.44
C SER A 684 2.29 -2.85 -65.40
N THR A 685 3.35 -3.57 -65.65
CA THR A 685 4.41 -3.34 -66.70
C THR A 685 5.29 -2.09 -66.61
N SER A 686 6.56 -2.43 -66.60
CA SER A 686 7.71 -1.98 -67.44
C SER A 686 8.56 -0.79 -66.98
N GLU A 687 9.83 -1.12 -67.06
CA GLU A 687 11.03 -0.39 -67.53
C GLU A 687 11.77 0.53 -66.55
N GLU A 688 12.95 -0.01 -66.27
CA GLU A 688 14.31 0.47 -66.61
C GLU A 688 14.92 1.64 -65.79
N ASN A 689 16.14 1.31 -65.36
CA ASN A 689 17.34 2.16 -65.20
C ASN A 689 17.44 3.15 -64.01
N SER A 690 18.26 2.81 -63.15
CA SER A 690 19.66 3.25 -62.79
C SER A 690 19.98 2.91 -61.35
#